data_094dfdf38f8cea6b04ec221c537121b0
#
_entry.id   094dfdf38f8cea6b04ec221c537121b0
#
_cell.length_a   1.000
_cell.length_b   1.000
_cell.length_c   1.000
_cell.angle_alpha   90.00
_cell.angle_beta   90.00
_cell.angle_gamma   90.00
#
_symmetry.space_group_name_H-M   'P 1'
#
loop_
_entity.id
_entity.type
_entity.pdbx_description
1 polymer ?
#
loop_
_entity_poly.entity_id
_entity_poly.type
_entity_poly.pdbx_seq_one_letter_code
_entity_poly.pdbx_strand_id
1 'polypeptide(L)'
;IAFIPSVFGVLTALSVLYVLKGSISAISISLGAVLLGVTIDYSLHILTHYKVSRDIGSLYRAVTVPILLSSITTAISFLCLLFVDSEIMRDLGVFAFVGIMVSALLSLVLVPHFYRSNNAVAVRTTFLDKVAAYPLHHNRWIVASCLLLIVLSFFFFNKVCFNGDIAAINYINNSYKEAQQQLEAITDSGYKSVYAAAYGNSFDEAAARNYELYQQLQQYKAQDSLKQFSSVGSVVLPLAEQQRRIDRWQSFWSAERKAQLRDNLVAYGRALGFKEHTYEPFLKHLEVVPSTLHTLADYKALTAIPFEDFITEKDGFYTIANLIKVTDAQRSAFIRGVEAKGSAIAIDRKNLSETFLGKLKDDILLLVNYSSVAIFLILLLFFRRIELALLTLIPIAITGVVTSAIMSWAGIEFNVFSMIVCTLVLGHSVDFSIFMTCALQKDYTDGKNELPVYKLSVVLASITTFLAIGTLIFAKHPALKSIAGVSVIGIFTALVITFVFYPTIFGFFISNRPRKGLSPISLRLLLYSICSMLYYVVLSVVLSNIGRLLLLFTPKRTLWLRRCAAWLTTSVLYSNIFVRKRVENPHKVTLKEASVVIANHSSWLDTLAIGLFTYKISYMVNKWVYNSLVFGKYVRAMGFFPATEGIERVMPQVEANLKGGISVMIFPEGKRSESNQIHRFHQGAFYIAQQCHTPIVPIYIHGASEVQPKGDFVIYDGAITVVVGAPINPNAPEWGDTTREQAKRIGAYFREQFAALRKRLEGVDYLKEKLLLNYLYKDPAVVAAVKADYELHKEEYYQLSRSLPTKGAIVRQADDYGQVDFLLLITHPEREITTIIEDDYKRAVAEQSYITRIRKLRYLSR
;
A
#
# COMPACT_ATOMS: atom_id res chain seq x y z
N ILE A 1 -14.15 -28.20 21.51
CA ILE A 1 -15.16 -27.40 20.80
C ILE A 1 -14.48 -26.52 19.74
N ALA A 2 -13.40 -25.81 20.06
CA ALA A 2 -12.71 -24.90 19.11
C ALA A 2 -12.20 -25.57 17.82
N PHE A 3 -11.79 -26.84 17.89
CA PHE A 3 -11.31 -27.61 16.73
C PHE A 3 -12.42 -28.17 15.84
N ILE A 4 -13.64 -28.30 16.34
CA ILE A 4 -14.74 -28.95 15.62
C ILE A 4 -15.02 -28.24 14.28
N PRO A 5 -15.24 -26.90 14.23
CA PRO A 5 -15.51 -26.21 12.98
C PRO A 5 -14.39 -26.37 11.95
N SER A 6 -13.12 -26.33 12.39
CA SER A 6 -11.96 -26.49 11.52
C SER A 6 -11.86 -27.88 10.90
N VAL A 7 -12.09 -28.94 11.70
CA VAL A 7 -12.09 -30.32 11.21
C VAL A 7 -13.20 -30.52 10.17
N PHE A 8 -14.42 -30.06 10.46
CA PHE A 8 -15.51 -30.14 9.49
C PHE A 8 -15.24 -29.31 8.23
N GLY A 9 -14.61 -28.15 8.34
CA GLY A 9 -14.19 -27.34 7.22
C GLY A 9 -13.24 -28.09 6.29
N VAL A 10 -12.20 -28.71 6.86
CA VAL A 10 -11.22 -29.51 6.10
C VAL A 10 -11.89 -30.76 5.46
N LEU A 11 -12.70 -31.49 6.19
CA LEU A 11 -13.42 -32.66 5.65
C LEU A 11 -14.34 -32.26 4.50
N THR A 12 -15.05 -31.14 4.62
CA THR A 12 -15.90 -30.61 3.54
C THR A 12 -15.06 -30.22 2.32
N ALA A 13 -13.92 -29.56 2.52
CA ALA A 13 -13.03 -29.16 1.45
C ALA A 13 -12.45 -30.38 0.70
N LEU A 14 -12.04 -31.43 1.42
CA LEU A 14 -11.59 -32.70 0.85
C LEU A 14 -12.72 -33.38 0.03
N SER A 15 -13.94 -33.36 0.56
CA SER A 15 -15.09 -33.95 -0.13
C SER A 15 -15.41 -33.19 -1.43
N VAL A 16 -15.36 -31.88 -1.40
CA VAL A 16 -15.58 -31.06 -2.60
C VAL A 16 -14.52 -31.32 -3.67
N LEU A 17 -13.22 -31.37 -3.29
CA LEU A 17 -12.14 -31.68 -4.23
C LEU A 17 -12.28 -33.06 -4.82
N TYR A 18 -12.64 -34.07 -3.99
CA TYR A 18 -12.86 -35.44 -4.47
C TYR A 18 -13.97 -35.48 -5.50
N VAL A 19 -15.07 -34.78 -5.26
CA VAL A 19 -16.23 -34.74 -6.22
C VAL A 19 -15.83 -34.06 -7.53
N LEU A 20 -14.98 -33.04 -7.46
CA LEU A 20 -14.59 -32.29 -8.65
C LEU A 20 -13.52 -33.00 -9.51
N LYS A 21 -12.61 -33.76 -8.89
CA LYS A 21 -11.42 -34.29 -9.59
C LYS A 21 -11.17 -35.81 -9.42
N GLY A 22 -11.79 -36.45 -8.45
CA GLY A 22 -11.59 -37.89 -8.16
C GLY A 22 -10.22 -38.24 -7.53
N SER A 23 -9.25 -37.32 -7.50
CA SER A 23 -7.94 -37.47 -6.89
C SER A 23 -7.45 -36.18 -6.25
N ILE A 24 -6.59 -36.29 -5.22
CA ILE A 24 -6.06 -35.13 -4.48
C ILE A 24 -4.55 -35.30 -4.37
N SER A 25 -3.80 -34.22 -4.60
CA SER A 25 -2.35 -34.21 -4.43
C SER A 25 -1.95 -34.35 -2.95
N ALA A 26 -0.96 -35.17 -2.64
CA ALA A 26 -0.39 -35.29 -1.30
C ALA A 26 0.16 -33.95 -0.76
N ILE A 27 0.65 -33.09 -1.63
CA ILE A 27 1.11 -31.74 -1.29
C ILE A 27 -0.07 -30.87 -0.85
N SER A 28 -1.21 -30.93 -1.54
CA SER A 28 -2.42 -30.18 -1.16
C SER A 28 -2.95 -30.64 0.20
N ILE A 29 -2.88 -31.93 0.52
CA ILE A 29 -3.27 -32.46 1.84
C ILE A 29 -2.31 -31.97 2.94
N SER A 30 -0.99 -31.95 2.69
CA SER A 30 -0.01 -31.50 3.68
C SER A 30 -0.14 -29.99 3.98
N LEU A 31 -0.41 -29.19 2.96
CA LEU A 31 -0.73 -27.77 3.12
C LEU A 31 -2.10 -27.56 3.80
N GLY A 32 -3.03 -28.51 3.62
CA GLY A 32 -4.29 -28.55 4.32
C GLY A 32 -4.16 -28.67 5.84
N ALA A 33 -3.13 -29.37 6.33
CA ALA A 33 -2.81 -29.43 7.75
C ALA A 33 -2.43 -28.05 8.32
N VAL A 34 -1.73 -27.23 7.52
CA VAL A 34 -1.43 -25.83 7.89
C VAL A 34 -2.72 -25.00 7.97
N LEU A 35 -3.66 -25.27 7.06
CA LEU A 35 -4.95 -24.57 7.03
C LEU A 35 -5.80 -24.85 8.29
N LEU A 36 -5.68 -26.03 8.90
CA LEU A 36 -6.31 -26.34 10.19
C LEU A 36 -5.86 -25.35 11.28
N GLY A 37 -4.57 -25.00 11.31
CA GLY A 37 -4.04 -24.02 12.26
C GLY A 37 -4.63 -22.64 12.05
N VAL A 38 -4.90 -22.27 10.82
CA VAL A 38 -5.50 -20.96 10.47
C VAL A 38 -6.98 -20.88 10.82
N THR A 39 -7.72 -21.93 10.49
CA THR A 39 -9.20 -21.90 10.64
C THR A 39 -9.68 -22.00 12.09
N ILE A 40 -8.85 -22.50 13.02
CA ILE A 40 -9.17 -22.49 14.45
C ILE A 40 -9.25 -21.06 15.02
N ASP A 41 -8.61 -20.10 14.38
CA ASP A 41 -8.56 -18.71 14.83
C ASP A 41 -9.95 -18.10 14.93
N TYR A 42 -10.89 -18.45 14.05
CA TYR A 42 -12.29 -17.99 14.13
C TYR A 42 -12.96 -18.42 15.43
N SER A 43 -12.75 -19.66 15.84
CA SER A 43 -13.25 -20.16 17.10
C SER A 43 -12.60 -19.47 18.30
N LEU A 44 -11.31 -19.18 18.25
CA LEU A 44 -10.58 -18.48 19.30
C LEU A 44 -11.05 -17.02 19.44
N HIS A 45 -11.32 -16.33 18.36
CA HIS A 45 -11.91 -14.99 18.41
C HIS A 45 -13.25 -14.98 19.12
N ILE A 46 -14.14 -15.93 18.84
CA ILE A 46 -15.44 -16.06 19.51
C ILE A 46 -15.26 -16.35 21.00
N LEU A 47 -14.44 -17.33 21.36
CA LEU A 47 -14.19 -17.73 22.74
C LEU A 47 -13.58 -16.59 23.57
N THR A 48 -12.68 -15.80 22.98
CA THR A 48 -12.05 -14.67 23.67
C THR A 48 -13.05 -13.57 23.99
N HIS A 49 -13.91 -13.25 23.04
CA HIS A 49 -14.98 -12.27 23.26
C HIS A 49 -16.06 -12.78 24.23
N TYR A 50 -16.41 -14.08 24.18
CA TYR A 50 -17.33 -14.70 25.12
C TYR A 50 -16.83 -14.66 26.57
N LYS A 51 -15.51 -14.70 26.79
CA LYS A 51 -14.89 -14.54 28.12
C LYS A 51 -15.28 -13.20 28.78
N VAL A 52 -15.43 -12.14 27.96
CA VAL A 52 -15.71 -10.77 28.45
C VAL A 52 -17.21 -10.46 28.43
N SER A 53 -17.89 -10.81 27.34
CA SER A 53 -19.32 -10.56 27.20
C SER A 53 -20.06 -11.88 27.13
N ARG A 54 -20.88 -12.16 28.17
CA ARG A 54 -21.65 -13.39 28.29
C ARG A 54 -22.99 -13.34 27.58
N ASP A 55 -23.41 -12.15 27.15
CA ASP A 55 -24.60 -11.97 26.32
C ASP A 55 -24.35 -12.35 24.89
N ILE A 56 -25.10 -13.33 24.39
CA ILE A 56 -24.97 -13.85 23.01
C ILE A 56 -25.26 -12.76 21.99
N GLY A 57 -26.21 -11.86 22.25
CA GLY A 57 -26.53 -10.77 21.34
C GLY A 57 -25.39 -9.76 21.18
N SER A 58 -24.74 -9.41 22.30
CA SER A 58 -23.55 -8.52 22.28
C SER A 58 -22.34 -9.21 21.66
N LEU A 59 -22.16 -10.51 21.90
CA LEU A 59 -21.12 -11.33 21.27
C LEU A 59 -21.25 -11.28 19.75
N TYR A 60 -22.42 -11.59 19.20
CA TYR A 60 -22.63 -11.56 17.74
C TYR A 60 -22.38 -10.18 17.15
N ARG A 61 -22.80 -9.11 17.81
CA ARG A 61 -22.50 -7.75 17.34
C ARG A 61 -21.00 -7.43 17.32
N ALA A 62 -20.22 -8.03 18.20
CA ALA A 62 -18.78 -7.80 18.28
C ALA A 62 -17.99 -8.61 17.25
N VAL A 63 -18.34 -9.89 17.02
CA VAL A 63 -17.47 -10.82 16.29
C VAL A 63 -17.94 -11.20 14.89
N THR A 64 -19.27 -11.14 14.58
CA THR A 64 -19.79 -11.63 13.29
C THR A 64 -19.18 -10.90 12.11
N VAL A 65 -19.17 -9.59 12.17
CA VAL A 65 -18.69 -8.76 11.08
C VAL A 65 -17.17 -8.93 10.85
N PRO A 66 -16.29 -8.81 11.86
CA PRO A 66 -14.87 -9.05 11.69
C PRO A 66 -14.55 -10.46 11.17
N ILE A 67 -15.23 -11.51 11.70
CA ILE A 67 -14.99 -12.90 11.27
C ILE A 67 -15.43 -13.12 9.82
N LEU A 68 -16.63 -12.67 9.42
CA LEU A 68 -17.08 -12.82 8.04
C LEU A 68 -16.18 -12.04 7.07
N LEU A 69 -15.79 -10.82 7.42
CA LEU A 69 -14.92 -10.02 6.57
C LEU A 69 -13.54 -10.67 6.42
N SER A 70 -12.92 -11.10 7.52
CA SER A 70 -11.65 -11.82 7.55
C SER A 70 -11.73 -13.12 6.73
N SER A 71 -12.76 -13.95 6.97
CA SER A 71 -12.90 -15.21 6.23
C SER A 71 -13.11 -15.02 4.72
N ILE A 72 -13.89 -14.01 4.30
CA ILE A 72 -14.11 -13.70 2.89
C ILE A 72 -12.82 -13.19 2.24
N THR A 73 -12.10 -12.25 2.88
CA THR A 73 -10.86 -11.72 2.32
C THR A 73 -9.78 -12.78 2.18
N THR A 74 -9.62 -13.64 3.20
CA THR A 74 -8.64 -14.72 3.18
C THR A 74 -9.03 -15.81 2.19
N ALA A 75 -10.31 -16.22 2.15
CA ALA A 75 -10.81 -17.19 1.18
C ALA A 75 -10.62 -16.71 -0.28
N ILE A 76 -10.92 -15.45 -0.58
CA ILE A 76 -10.74 -14.89 -1.92
C ILE A 76 -9.25 -14.79 -2.28
N SER A 77 -8.37 -14.49 -1.33
CA SER A 77 -6.91 -14.50 -1.57
C SER A 77 -6.43 -15.87 -2.03
N PHE A 78 -6.94 -16.95 -1.44
CA PHE A 78 -6.66 -18.31 -1.89
C PHE A 78 -7.34 -18.65 -3.22
N LEU A 79 -8.56 -18.15 -3.45
CA LEU A 79 -9.26 -18.39 -4.71
C LEU A 79 -8.54 -17.78 -5.92
N CYS A 80 -7.77 -16.71 -5.70
CA CYS A 80 -6.89 -16.16 -6.74
C CYS A 80 -5.87 -17.20 -7.28
N LEU A 81 -5.53 -18.26 -6.52
CA LEU A 81 -4.66 -19.35 -6.99
C LEU A 81 -5.23 -20.10 -8.22
N LEU A 82 -6.53 -19.96 -8.52
CA LEU A 82 -7.12 -20.51 -9.74
C LEU A 82 -6.55 -19.93 -11.03
N PHE A 83 -5.99 -18.72 -10.97
CA PHE A 83 -5.40 -18.05 -12.14
C PHE A 83 -3.94 -18.46 -12.43
N VAL A 84 -3.35 -19.33 -11.60
CA VAL A 84 -1.99 -19.85 -11.82
C VAL A 84 -2.03 -21.11 -12.68
N ASP A 85 -1.05 -21.24 -13.59
CA ASP A 85 -0.92 -22.41 -14.46
C ASP A 85 -0.28 -23.61 -13.76
N SER A 86 -0.76 -23.91 -12.54
CA SER A 86 -0.34 -25.07 -11.74
C SER A 86 -1.56 -25.75 -11.14
N GLU A 87 -1.75 -27.00 -11.47
CA GLU A 87 -2.87 -27.80 -10.96
C GLU A 87 -2.86 -27.91 -9.43
N ILE A 88 -1.68 -28.11 -8.85
CA ILE A 88 -1.50 -28.17 -7.38
C ILE A 88 -1.96 -26.86 -6.71
N MET A 89 -1.68 -25.71 -7.33
CA MET A 89 -2.08 -24.41 -6.82
C MET A 89 -3.59 -24.19 -6.91
N ARG A 90 -4.20 -24.59 -8.02
CA ARG A 90 -5.66 -24.52 -8.20
C ARG A 90 -6.38 -25.37 -7.18
N ASP A 91 -5.90 -26.58 -6.93
CA ASP A 91 -6.46 -27.48 -5.92
C ASP A 91 -6.36 -26.89 -4.51
N LEU A 92 -5.20 -26.31 -4.18
CA LEU A 92 -5.00 -25.62 -2.91
C LEU A 92 -5.95 -24.41 -2.78
N GLY A 93 -6.17 -23.66 -3.85
CA GLY A 93 -7.08 -22.51 -3.88
C GLY A 93 -8.52 -22.90 -3.54
N VAL A 94 -9.04 -23.93 -4.21
CA VAL A 94 -10.40 -24.45 -3.93
C VAL A 94 -10.49 -25.04 -2.52
N PHE A 95 -9.49 -25.83 -2.12
CA PHE A 95 -9.44 -26.45 -0.81
C PHE A 95 -9.48 -25.40 0.31
N ALA A 96 -8.64 -24.38 0.21
CA ALA A 96 -8.55 -23.32 1.20
C ALA A 96 -9.83 -22.47 1.22
N PHE A 97 -10.36 -22.09 0.07
CA PHE A 97 -11.61 -21.33 -0.03
C PHE A 97 -12.76 -22.03 0.69
N VAL A 98 -13.00 -23.30 0.37
CA VAL A 98 -14.10 -24.08 0.97
C VAL A 98 -13.85 -24.28 2.46
N GLY A 99 -12.62 -24.68 2.84
CA GLY A 99 -12.25 -24.95 4.22
C GLY A 99 -12.40 -23.74 5.13
N ILE A 100 -11.94 -22.57 4.70
CA ILE A 100 -12.04 -21.32 5.43
C ILE A 100 -13.50 -20.89 5.59
N MET A 101 -14.27 -20.86 4.49
CA MET A 101 -15.66 -20.40 4.52
C MET A 101 -16.53 -21.30 5.42
N VAL A 102 -16.40 -22.62 5.28
CA VAL A 102 -17.17 -23.57 6.11
C VAL A 102 -16.75 -23.47 7.58
N SER A 103 -15.44 -23.41 7.86
CA SER A 103 -14.95 -23.28 9.24
C SER A 103 -15.44 -22.00 9.91
N ALA A 104 -15.41 -20.86 9.22
CA ALA A 104 -15.88 -19.57 9.74
C ALA A 104 -17.39 -19.60 10.04
N LEU A 105 -18.19 -20.10 9.11
CA LEU A 105 -19.65 -20.22 9.29
C LEU A 105 -20.00 -21.18 10.44
N LEU A 106 -19.36 -22.34 10.49
CA LEU A 106 -19.57 -23.29 11.59
C LEU A 106 -19.07 -22.75 12.93
N SER A 107 -17.97 -21.99 12.96
CA SER A 107 -17.51 -21.35 14.19
C SER A 107 -18.56 -20.37 14.73
N LEU A 108 -19.15 -19.53 13.87
CA LEU A 108 -20.20 -18.58 14.27
C LEU A 108 -21.48 -19.28 14.78
N VAL A 109 -21.82 -20.44 14.20
CA VAL A 109 -23.03 -21.15 14.60
C VAL A 109 -22.79 -22.06 15.80
N LEU A 110 -21.75 -22.90 15.78
CA LEU A 110 -21.56 -23.98 16.77
C LEU A 110 -20.96 -23.45 18.08
N VAL A 111 -19.91 -22.61 18.00
CA VAL A 111 -19.15 -22.22 19.20
C VAL A 111 -20.02 -21.50 20.24
N PRO A 112 -20.85 -20.50 19.89
CA PRO A 112 -21.69 -19.81 20.85
C PRO A 112 -22.79 -20.70 21.46
N HIS A 113 -23.25 -21.73 20.73
CA HIS A 113 -24.34 -22.62 21.19
C HIS A 113 -23.83 -23.73 22.09
N PHE A 114 -22.66 -24.29 21.82
CA PHE A 114 -22.12 -25.43 22.56
C PHE A 114 -21.24 -24.99 23.76
N TYR A 115 -20.72 -23.77 23.75
CA TYR A 115 -19.93 -23.28 24.86
C TYR A 115 -20.79 -22.58 25.89
N ARG A 116 -21.06 -23.24 27.02
CA ARG A 116 -21.73 -22.64 28.20
C ARG A 116 -20.70 -22.46 29.31
N SER A 117 -20.40 -21.22 29.66
CA SER A 117 -19.54 -20.93 30.80
C SER A 117 -20.30 -21.15 32.12
N ASN A 118 -19.74 -21.94 33.02
CA ASN A 118 -20.25 -22.04 34.40
C ASN A 118 -20.15 -20.69 35.10
N ASN A 119 -21.24 -20.23 35.69
CA ASN A 119 -21.38 -18.88 36.24
C ASN A 119 -20.47 -18.55 37.47
N ALA A 120 -19.69 -19.50 37.96
CA ALA A 120 -19.00 -19.37 39.26
C ALA A 120 -17.48 -19.08 39.15
N VAL A 121 -16.86 -19.09 37.96
CA VAL A 121 -15.41 -18.89 37.89
C VAL A 121 -15.11 -17.42 37.62
N ALA A 122 -14.54 -16.74 38.62
CA ALA A 122 -13.93 -15.42 38.41
C ALA A 122 -12.96 -15.46 37.22
N VAL A 123 -13.09 -14.49 36.33
CA VAL A 123 -12.22 -14.38 35.14
C VAL A 123 -10.79 -14.19 35.65
N ARG A 124 -10.01 -15.27 35.70
CA ARG A 124 -8.57 -15.17 36.00
C ARG A 124 -7.84 -14.47 34.86
N THR A 125 -7.17 -13.38 35.18
CA THR A 125 -6.26 -12.72 34.24
C THR A 125 -5.02 -13.57 34.06
N THR A 126 -4.73 -13.95 32.82
CA THR A 126 -3.52 -14.71 32.48
C THR A 126 -2.37 -13.76 32.14
N PHE A 127 -1.16 -14.31 32.01
CA PHE A 127 -0.01 -13.54 31.51
C PHE A 127 -0.30 -12.93 30.11
N LEU A 128 -0.99 -13.66 29.25
CA LEU A 128 -1.36 -13.19 27.90
C LEU A 128 -2.34 -12.02 27.94
N ASP A 129 -3.26 -11.98 28.90
CA ASP A 129 -4.15 -10.82 29.13
C ASP A 129 -3.33 -9.56 29.42
N LYS A 130 -2.27 -9.68 30.25
CA LYS A 130 -1.37 -8.56 30.58
C LYS A 130 -0.56 -8.09 29.36
N VAL A 131 -0.06 -9.02 28.56
CA VAL A 131 0.68 -8.70 27.32
C VAL A 131 -0.22 -8.01 26.30
N ALA A 132 -1.44 -8.51 26.10
CA ALA A 132 -2.42 -7.90 25.19
C ALA A 132 -2.88 -6.52 25.67
N ALA A 133 -3.06 -6.33 26.99
CA ALA A 133 -3.44 -5.05 27.55
C ALA A 133 -2.33 -3.99 27.47
N TYR A 134 -1.06 -4.39 27.34
CA TYR A 134 0.04 -3.42 27.31
C TYR A 134 -0.03 -2.53 26.07
N PRO A 135 0.00 -1.21 26.22
CA PRO A 135 -0.14 -0.26 25.10
C PRO A 135 1.19 -0.03 24.39
N LEU A 136 1.67 -1.02 23.61
CA LEU A 136 2.96 -0.96 22.88
C LEU A 136 3.11 0.30 22.05
N HIS A 137 2.04 0.77 21.42
CA HIS A 137 2.01 1.96 20.57
C HIS A 137 2.13 3.30 21.33
N HIS A 138 2.03 3.31 22.66
CA HIS A 138 2.31 4.50 23.48
C HIS A 138 3.80 4.64 23.85
N ASN A 139 4.56 3.55 23.78
CA ASN A 139 5.99 3.59 24.07
C ASN A 139 6.76 4.13 22.84
N ARG A 140 7.23 5.39 22.96
CA ARG A 140 7.95 6.09 21.87
C ARG A 140 9.20 5.36 21.38
N TRP A 141 9.88 4.60 22.24
CA TRP A 141 11.08 3.85 21.83
C TRP A 141 10.73 2.63 20.98
N ILE A 142 9.67 1.90 21.36
CA ILE A 142 9.15 0.77 20.57
C ILE A 142 8.67 1.25 19.21
N VAL A 143 7.90 2.35 19.18
CA VAL A 143 7.42 2.94 17.92
C VAL A 143 8.58 3.43 17.06
N ALA A 144 9.58 4.11 17.65
CA ALA A 144 10.75 4.58 16.92
C ALA A 144 11.58 3.42 16.35
N SER A 145 11.79 2.34 17.12
CA SER A 145 12.48 1.13 16.65
C SER A 145 11.72 0.44 15.52
N CYS A 146 10.39 0.35 15.62
CA CYS A 146 9.55 -0.20 14.56
C CYS A 146 9.61 0.65 13.28
N LEU A 147 9.55 1.98 13.39
CA LEU A 147 9.70 2.89 12.27
C LEU A 147 11.08 2.78 11.62
N LEU A 148 12.14 2.68 12.43
CA LEU A 148 13.49 2.49 11.93
C LEU A 148 13.62 1.17 11.15
N LEU A 149 13.05 0.08 11.70
CA LEU A 149 13.00 -1.22 11.03
C LEU A 149 12.30 -1.11 9.67
N ILE A 150 11.14 -0.45 9.62
CA ILE A 150 10.38 -0.24 8.39
C ILE A 150 11.21 0.53 7.37
N VAL A 151 11.83 1.66 7.77
CA VAL A 151 12.67 2.48 6.88
C VAL A 151 13.86 1.69 6.34
N LEU A 152 14.57 0.97 7.20
CA LEU A 152 15.68 0.12 6.78
C LEU A 152 15.23 -0.97 5.81
N SER A 153 14.06 -1.55 6.03
CA SER A 153 13.52 -2.61 5.18
C SER A 153 13.30 -2.16 3.73
N PHE A 154 12.96 -0.88 3.49
CA PHE A 154 12.83 -0.36 2.13
C PHE A 154 14.14 -0.36 1.31
N PHE A 155 15.30 -0.46 1.95
CA PHE A 155 16.60 -0.55 1.26
C PHE A 155 17.02 -1.99 0.97
N PHE A 156 16.37 -2.99 1.58
CA PHE A 156 16.80 -4.38 1.53
C PHE A 156 15.76 -5.36 0.96
N PHE A 157 14.48 -4.99 0.86
CA PHE A 157 13.41 -5.92 0.47
C PHE A 157 13.59 -6.53 -0.92
N ASN A 158 14.25 -5.81 -1.87
CA ASN A 158 14.50 -6.32 -3.23
C ASN A 158 15.75 -7.20 -3.31
N LYS A 159 16.53 -7.36 -2.22
CA LYS A 159 17.78 -8.13 -2.22
C LYS A 159 17.54 -9.60 -1.87
N VAL A 160 16.32 -9.99 -1.58
CA VAL A 160 15.98 -11.39 -1.30
C VAL A 160 16.09 -12.20 -2.59
N CYS A 161 16.84 -13.32 -2.52
CA CYS A 161 17.06 -14.20 -3.67
C CYS A 161 15.94 -15.24 -3.78
N PHE A 162 15.67 -15.65 -5.01
CA PHE A 162 14.78 -16.76 -5.32
C PHE A 162 15.61 -17.98 -5.72
N ASN A 163 15.43 -19.10 -5.03
CA ASN A 163 16.07 -20.38 -5.36
C ASN A 163 15.18 -21.18 -6.31
N GLY A 164 15.60 -21.31 -7.55
CA GLY A 164 14.94 -22.08 -8.61
C GLY A 164 15.45 -23.52 -8.74
N ASP A 165 16.25 -24.02 -7.81
CA ASP A 165 16.77 -25.39 -7.88
C ASP A 165 15.82 -26.38 -7.18
N ILE A 166 15.11 -27.18 -7.96
CA ILE A 166 14.24 -28.25 -7.45
C ILE A 166 15.03 -29.28 -6.64
N ALA A 167 16.30 -29.55 -7.01
CA ALA A 167 17.12 -30.51 -6.30
C ALA A 167 17.49 -30.06 -4.89
N ALA A 168 17.70 -28.73 -4.70
CA ALA A 168 17.95 -28.14 -3.39
C ALA A 168 16.71 -28.18 -2.47
N ILE A 169 15.52 -28.26 -3.03
CA ILE A 169 14.24 -28.28 -2.29
C ILE A 169 13.86 -29.72 -1.88
N ASN A 170 14.40 -30.75 -2.56
CA ASN A 170 14.07 -32.13 -2.31
C ASN A 170 14.91 -32.70 -1.15
N TYR A 171 14.30 -33.61 -0.39
CA TYR A 171 15.02 -34.33 0.66
C TYR A 171 15.79 -35.51 0.08
N ILE A 172 17.12 -35.45 0.15
CA ILE A 172 18.02 -36.56 -0.19
C ILE A 172 18.71 -36.99 1.10
N ASN A 173 18.65 -38.32 1.40
CA ASN A 173 19.32 -38.86 2.58
C ASN A 173 20.84 -38.69 2.46
N ASN A 174 21.52 -38.37 3.56
CA ASN A 174 22.97 -38.15 3.58
C ASN A 174 23.76 -39.33 3.01
N SER A 175 23.35 -40.57 3.33
CA SER A 175 24.00 -41.76 2.77
C SER A 175 23.90 -41.85 1.24
N TYR A 176 22.77 -41.41 0.68
CA TYR A 176 22.59 -41.37 -0.77
C TYR A 176 23.45 -40.25 -1.38
N LYS A 177 23.52 -39.12 -0.71
CA LYS A 177 24.32 -37.96 -1.16
C LYS A 177 25.84 -38.27 -1.13
N GLU A 178 26.30 -39.00 -0.12
CA GLU A 178 27.68 -39.48 -0.01
C GLU A 178 28.00 -40.52 -1.09
N ALA A 179 27.09 -41.49 -1.31
CA ALA A 179 27.23 -42.48 -2.39
C ALA A 179 27.24 -41.80 -3.78
N GLN A 180 26.39 -40.80 -4.00
CA GLN A 180 26.38 -40.05 -5.23
C GLN A 180 27.70 -39.27 -5.42
N GLN A 181 28.23 -38.61 -4.38
CA GLN A 181 29.52 -37.92 -4.44
C GLN A 181 30.68 -38.87 -4.72
N GLN A 182 30.67 -40.06 -4.11
CA GLN A 182 31.69 -41.08 -4.39
C GLN A 182 31.59 -41.56 -5.84
N LEU A 183 30.38 -41.83 -6.34
CA LEU A 183 30.16 -42.19 -7.74
C LEU A 183 30.63 -41.08 -8.69
N GLU A 184 30.29 -39.82 -8.39
CA GLU A 184 30.73 -38.67 -9.17
C GLU A 184 32.25 -38.51 -9.19
N ALA A 185 32.93 -38.79 -8.08
CA ALA A 185 34.39 -38.80 -8.01
C ALA A 185 35.06 -39.89 -8.82
N ILE A 186 34.45 -41.10 -8.88
CA ILE A 186 34.98 -42.26 -9.64
C ILE A 186 34.71 -42.12 -11.14
N THR A 187 33.55 -41.57 -11.52
CA THR A 187 33.10 -41.53 -12.91
C THR A 187 33.56 -40.29 -13.68
N ASP A 188 34.43 -39.44 -13.09
CA ASP A 188 34.88 -38.17 -13.69
C ASP A 188 33.69 -37.31 -14.18
N SER A 189 32.61 -37.32 -13.42
CA SER A 189 31.31 -36.77 -13.82
C SER A 189 31.15 -35.23 -13.52
N GLY A 190 32.23 -34.48 -13.59
CA GLY A 190 32.19 -33.04 -13.61
C GLY A 190 31.42 -32.46 -14.81
N TYR A 191 30.95 -33.33 -15.69
CA TYR A 191 30.17 -32.97 -16.88
C TYR A 191 28.68 -33.21 -16.68
N LYS A 192 27.88 -32.18 -17.04
CA LYS A 192 26.43 -32.32 -17.02
C LYS A 192 25.89 -32.79 -18.37
N SER A 193 24.88 -33.63 -18.32
CA SER A 193 24.22 -34.15 -19.52
C SER A 193 23.12 -33.19 -19.97
N VAL A 194 23.23 -32.75 -21.22
CA VAL A 194 22.19 -31.95 -21.90
C VAL A 194 21.74 -32.71 -23.12
N TYR A 195 20.43 -32.78 -23.35
CA TYR A 195 19.89 -33.35 -24.58
C TYR A 195 19.66 -32.25 -25.61
N ALA A 196 20.04 -32.50 -26.87
CA ALA A 196 19.65 -31.64 -27.98
C ALA A 196 18.80 -32.51 -28.94
N ALA A 197 17.56 -32.07 -29.14
CA ALA A 197 16.60 -32.79 -29.94
C ALA A 197 16.28 -32.05 -31.24
N ALA A 198 16.57 -32.67 -32.38
CA ALA A 198 16.09 -32.24 -33.65
C ALA A 198 14.68 -32.82 -33.87
N TYR A 199 13.80 -32.08 -34.52
CA TYR A 199 12.40 -32.44 -34.68
C TYR A 199 11.86 -32.09 -36.09
N GLY A 200 10.79 -32.79 -36.51
CA GLY A 200 10.13 -32.53 -37.79
C GLY A 200 8.80 -33.25 -37.94
N ASN A 201 7.99 -32.80 -38.89
CA ASN A 201 6.71 -33.46 -39.24
C ASN A 201 6.90 -34.68 -40.14
N SER A 202 8.13 -34.92 -40.58
CA SER A 202 8.53 -36.16 -41.28
C SER A 202 9.87 -36.66 -40.74
N PHE A 203 10.14 -37.92 -40.93
CA PHE A 203 11.43 -38.50 -40.50
C PHE A 203 12.60 -37.83 -41.24
N ASP A 204 12.47 -37.58 -42.56
CA ASP A 204 13.52 -36.95 -43.32
C ASP A 204 13.82 -35.51 -42.89
N GLU A 205 12.80 -34.78 -42.55
CA GLU A 205 12.96 -33.42 -41.96
C GLU A 205 13.71 -33.44 -40.63
N ALA A 206 13.31 -34.36 -39.73
CA ALA A 206 14.00 -34.53 -38.46
C ALA A 206 15.44 -34.99 -38.63
N ALA A 207 15.69 -35.89 -39.61
CA ALA A 207 17.03 -36.38 -39.96
C ALA A 207 17.89 -35.27 -40.56
N ALA A 208 17.36 -34.41 -41.41
CA ALA A 208 18.04 -33.27 -41.97
C ALA A 208 18.51 -32.26 -40.91
N ARG A 209 17.58 -31.88 -39.99
CA ARG A 209 17.90 -31.02 -38.86
C ARG A 209 18.88 -31.66 -37.88
N ASN A 210 18.76 -32.97 -37.66
CA ASN A 210 19.71 -33.73 -36.84
C ASN A 210 21.10 -33.78 -37.45
N TYR A 211 21.20 -33.90 -38.77
CA TYR A 211 22.47 -33.90 -39.47
C TYR A 211 23.17 -32.54 -39.38
N GLU A 212 22.45 -31.44 -39.51
CA GLU A 212 22.97 -30.08 -39.27
C GLU A 212 23.45 -29.93 -37.79
N LEU A 213 22.67 -30.39 -36.84
CA LEU A 213 23.03 -30.40 -35.42
C LEU A 213 24.30 -31.25 -35.20
N TYR A 214 24.38 -32.44 -35.80
CA TYR A 214 25.57 -33.30 -35.69
C TYR A 214 26.84 -32.62 -36.23
N GLN A 215 26.78 -31.94 -37.35
CA GLN A 215 27.90 -31.14 -37.88
C GLN A 215 28.29 -30.01 -36.88
N GLN A 216 27.33 -29.34 -36.28
CA GLN A 216 27.57 -28.32 -35.28
C GLN A 216 28.22 -28.89 -34.01
N LEU A 217 27.76 -30.05 -33.54
CA LEU A 217 28.34 -30.78 -32.40
C LEU A 217 29.80 -31.19 -32.66
N GLN A 218 30.13 -31.59 -33.88
CA GLN A 218 31.51 -31.86 -34.29
C GLN A 218 32.40 -30.62 -34.22
N GLN A 219 31.88 -29.43 -34.67
CA GLN A 219 32.60 -28.18 -34.58
C GLN A 219 32.84 -27.78 -33.13
N TYR A 220 31.80 -27.86 -32.27
CA TYR A 220 31.92 -27.59 -30.82
C TYR A 220 32.94 -28.51 -30.16
N LYS A 221 32.98 -29.79 -30.55
CA LYS A 221 33.99 -30.73 -30.02
C LYS A 221 35.39 -30.37 -30.45
N ALA A 222 35.57 -29.96 -31.70
CA ALA A 222 36.88 -29.51 -32.21
C ALA A 222 37.38 -28.21 -31.52
N GLN A 223 36.46 -27.35 -31.05
CA GLN A 223 36.74 -26.11 -30.31
C GLN A 223 36.84 -26.34 -28.80
N ASP A 224 36.83 -27.56 -28.30
CA ASP A 224 36.77 -27.93 -26.86
C ASP A 224 35.60 -27.28 -26.09
N SER A 225 34.51 -26.91 -26.80
CA SER A 225 33.30 -26.32 -26.24
C SER A 225 32.34 -27.38 -25.68
N LEU A 226 32.58 -28.66 -25.92
CA LEU A 226 31.92 -29.81 -25.33
C LEU A 226 32.91 -30.96 -25.17
N LYS A 227 32.71 -31.79 -24.15
CA LYS A 227 33.61 -32.96 -23.92
C LYS A 227 33.30 -34.14 -24.79
N GLN A 228 32.07 -34.57 -24.81
CA GLN A 228 31.61 -35.76 -25.50
C GLN A 228 30.15 -35.57 -25.94
N PHE A 229 29.79 -36.20 -26.99
CA PHE A 229 28.39 -36.34 -27.41
C PHE A 229 28.12 -37.73 -28.00
N SER A 230 26.88 -38.19 -27.85
CA SER A 230 26.32 -39.38 -28.48
C SER A 230 25.21 -38.94 -29.41
N SER A 231 25.34 -39.31 -30.67
CA SER A 231 24.41 -38.91 -31.74
C SER A 231 24.34 -39.99 -32.79
N VAL A 232 23.16 -40.23 -33.33
CA VAL A 232 22.95 -41.08 -34.50
C VAL A 232 23.18 -40.35 -35.82
N GLY A 233 23.50 -39.06 -35.79
CA GLY A 233 23.70 -38.21 -36.98
C GLY A 233 24.86 -38.62 -37.90
N SER A 234 25.77 -39.46 -37.42
CA SER A 234 26.80 -40.08 -38.29
C SER A 234 26.28 -41.23 -39.16
N VAL A 235 25.22 -41.89 -38.73
CA VAL A 235 24.63 -43.10 -39.36
C VAL A 235 23.29 -42.74 -40.01
N VAL A 236 22.42 -42.05 -39.29
CA VAL A 236 21.09 -41.66 -39.81
C VAL A 236 21.22 -40.38 -40.61
N LEU A 237 21.19 -40.53 -41.91
CA LEU A 237 21.41 -39.45 -42.88
C LEU A 237 20.07 -39.07 -43.54
N PRO A 238 19.82 -37.76 -43.79
CA PRO A 238 18.68 -37.33 -44.58
C PRO A 238 18.83 -37.81 -46.06
N LEU A 239 17.71 -37.99 -46.72
CA LEU A 239 17.67 -38.50 -48.08
C LEU A 239 18.56 -37.69 -49.05
N ALA A 240 18.56 -36.38 -48.94
CA ALA A 240 19.40 -35.50 -49.74
C ALA A 240 20.91 -35.74 -49.52
N GLU A 241 21.34 -36.02 -48.29
CA GLU A 241 22.75 -36.33 -47.98
C GLU A 241 23.11 -37.72 -48.44
N GLN A 242 22.21 -38.66 -48.29
CA GLN A 242 22.39 -40.02 -48.84
C GLN A 242 22.61 -39.95 -50.38
N GLN A 243 21.74 -39.27 -51.09
CA GLN A 243 21.84 -39.05 -52.54
C GLN A 243 23.15 -38.36 -52.90
N ARG A 244 23.52 -37.30 -52.21
CA ARG A 244 24.79 -36.58 -52.45
C ARG A 244 26.02 -37.48 -52.24
N ARG A 245 25.99 -38.43 -51.30
CA ARG A 245 27.08 -39.40 -51.11
C ARG A 245 27.13 -40.42 -52.19
N ILE A 246 25.96 -40.90 -52.66
CA ILE A 246 25.85 -41.82 -53.81
C ILE A 246 26.41 -41.15 -55.05
N ASP A 247 25.99 -39.90 -55.33
CA ASP A 247 26.44 -39.15 -56.49
C ASP A 247 27.97 -38.90 -56.47
N ARG A 248 28.52 -38.59 -55.32
CA ARG A 248 29.94 -38.43 -55.08
C ARG A 248 30.69 -39.77 -55.29
N TRP A 249 30.14 -40.87 -54.82
CA TRP A 249 30.71 -42.20 -54.99
C TRP A 249 30.74 -42.58 -56.50
N GLN A 250 29.63 -42.40 -57.17
CA GLN A 250 29.51 -42.67 -58.61
C GLN A 250 30.44 -41.78 -59.45
N SER A 251 30.53 -40.49 -59.12
CA SER A 251 31.42 -39.55 -59.80
C SER A 251 32.91 -39.86 -59.59
N PHE A 252 33.27 -40.31 -58.42
CA PHE A 252 34.63 -40.69 -58.08
C PHE A 252 35.04 -42.02 -58.80
N TRP A 253 34.17 -43.02 -58.77
CA TRP A 253 34.41 -44.34 -59.33
C TRP A 253 33.90 -44.42 -60.80
N SER A 254 34.41 -43.54 -61.67
CA SER A 254 34.16 -43.62 -63.13
C SER A 254 34.66 -44.93 -63.72
N ALA A 255 34.05 -45.33 -64.85
CA ALA A 255 34.45 -46.54 -65.59
C ALA A 255 35.97 -46.60 -65.81
N GLU A 256 36.57 -45.46 -66.15
CA GLU A 256 38.01 -45.33 -66.36
C GLU A 256 38.82 -45.63 -65.10
N ARG A 257 38.44 -45.00 -63.97
CA ARG A 257 39.15 -45.25 -62.68
C ARG A 257 39.03 -46.68 -62.20
N LYS A 258 37.83 -47.29 -62.37
CA LYS A 258 37.64 -48.71 -62.05
C LYS A 258 38.53 -49.61 -62.87
N ALA A 259 38.61 -49.35 -64.19
CA ALA A 259 39.50 -50.08 -65.13
C ALA A 259 40.99 -49.93 -64.73
N GLN A 260 41.42 -48.68 -64.53
CA GLN A 260 42.82 -48.38 -64.08
C GLN A 260 43.16 -49.02 -62.73
N LEU A 261 42.22 -49.01 -61.77
CA LEU A 261 42.41 -49.70 -60.47
C LEU A 261 42.54 -51.23 -60.60
N ARG A 262 41.66 -51.82 -61.45
CA ARG A 262 41.74 -53.22 -61.84
C ARG A 262 43.12 -53.58 -62.39
N ASP A 263 43.52 -52.84 -63.43
CA ASP A 263 44.78 -53.11 -64.13
C ASP A 263 45.98 -52.93 -63.16
N ASN A 264 45.98 -51.89 -62.34
CA ASN A 264 47.02 -51.64 -61.34
C ASN A 264 47.04 -52.76 -60.27
N LEU A 265 45.89 -53.16 -59.74
CA LEU A 265 45.80 -54.20 -58.70
C LEU A 265 46.27 -55.58 -59.23
N VAL A 266 45.93 -55.94 -60.50
CA VAL A 266 46.40 -57.15 -61.14
C VAL A 266 47.90 -57.06 -61.40
N ALA A 267 48.43 -55.95 -61.97
CA ALA A 267 49.83 -55.75 -62.32
C ALA A 267 50.71 -55.81 -61.01
N TYR A 268 50.45 -54.97 -60.02
CA TYR A 268 51.25 -54.95 -58.80
C TYR A 268 51.00 -56.18 -57.88
N GLY A 269 49.80 -56.77 -57.92
CA GLY A 269 49.52 -58.01 -57.22
C GLY A 269 50.31 -59.19 -57.77
N ARG A 270 50.44 -59.30 -59.11
CA ARG A 270 51.25 -60.28 -59.77
C ARG A 270 52.77 -60.10 -59.43
N ALA A 271 53.24 -58.90 -59.36
CA ALA A 271 54.63 -58.60 -58.97
C ALA A 271 54.90 -59.00 -57.49
N LEU A 272 53.86 -58.98 -56.59
CA LEU A 272 53.97 -59.37 -55.21
C LEU A 272 53.59 -60.85 -54.99
N GLY A 273 53.34 -61.62 -56.04
CA GLY A 273 53.05 -63.08 -55.99
C GLY A 273 51.59 -63.40 -55.68
N PHE A 274 50.64 -62.53 -55.76
CA PHE A 274 49.23 -62.83 -55.63
C PHE A 274 48.64 -63.41 -56.88
N LYS A 275 47.67 -64.32 -56.75
CA LYS A 275 46.94 -64.92 -57.88
C LYS A 275 46.05 -63.86 -58.52
N GLU A 276 45.82 -63.99 -59.85
CA GLU A 276 44.98 -63.04 -60.62
C GLU A 276 43.58 -62.82 -60.07
N HIS A 277 42.99 -63.83 -59.53
CA HIS A 277 41.60 -63.73 -58.92
C HIS A 277 41.59 -63.31 -57.50
N THR A 278 42.68 -62.91 -56.87
CA THR A 278 42.73 -62.49 -55.46
C THR A 278 41.86 -61.34 -55.18
N TYR A 279 41.75 -60.36 -56.12
CA TYR A 279 41.04 -59.08 -55.97
C TYR A 279 39.59 -59.12 -56.53
N GLU A 280 39.15 -60.20 -57.13
CA GLU A 280 37.82 -60.36 -57.75
C GLU A 280 36.68 -60.04 -56.74
N PRO A 281 36.68 -60.54 -55.52
CA PRO A 281 35.62 -60.15 -54.58
C PRO A 281 35.53 -58.68 -54.28
N PHE A 282 36.71 -58.04 -54.19
CA PHE A 282 36.76 -56.55 -53.95
C PHE A 282 36.29 -55.77 -55.19
N LEU A 283 36.77 -56.14 -56.40
CA LEU A 283 36.33 -55.53 -57.64
C LEU A 283 34.86 -55.75 -57.90
N LYS A 284 34.33 -56.90 -57.60
CA LYS A 284 32.90 -57.21 -57.67
C LYS A 284 32.06 -56.35 -56.73
N HIS A 285 32.59 -56.10 -55.54
CA HIS A 285 31.96 -55.18 -54.54
C HIS A 285 32.04 -53.75 -55.02
N LEU A 286 33.11 -53.35 -55.71
CA LEU A 286 33.24 -52.03 -56.32
C LEU A 286 32.30 -51.77 -57.49
N GLU A 287 31.79 -52.78 -58.14
CA GLU A 287 30.84 -52.72 -59.23
C GLU A 287 29.42 -52.49 -58.75
N VAL A 288 29.14 -52.82 -57.45
CA VAL A 288 27.85 -52.56 -56.87
C VAL A 288 27.68 -51.04 -56.65
N VAL A 289 26.77 -50.42 -57.42
CA VAL A 289 26.46 -49.03 -57.26
C VAL A 289 25.45 -48.85 -56.13
N PRO A 290 25.79 -48.14 -55.03
CA PRO A 290 24.79 -47.82 -54.06
C PRO A 290 23.67 -47.00 -54.72
N SER A 291 22.47 -47.53 -54.72
CA SER A 291 21.29 -46.87 -55.33
C SER A 291 20.08 -46.80 -54.40
N THR A 292 20.14 -47.50 -53.31
CA THR A 292 19.04 -47.59 -52.33
C THR A 292 19.16 -46.50 -51.29
N LEU A 293 18.13 -45.69 -51.16
CA LEU A 293 18.01 -44.74 -50.04
C LEU A 293 17.38 -45.44 -48.86
N HIS A 294 17.96 -45.26 -47.68
CA HIS A 294 17.49 -45.87 -46.45
C HIS A 294 16.43 -45.05 -45.76
N THR A 295 15.38 -45.72 -45.32
CA THR A 295 14.22 -45.15 -44.63
C THR A 295 14.31 -45.49 -43.13
N LEU A 296 13.38 -44.96 -42.33
CA LEU A 296 13.28 -45.27 -40.88
C LEU A 296 13.16 -46.75 -40.63
N ALA A 297 12.44 -47.49 -41.48
CA ALA A 297 12.27 -48.92 -41.32
C ALA A 297 13.61 -49.70 -41.46
N ASP A 298 14.48 -49.23 -42.40
CA ASP A 298 15.80 -49.85 -42.60
C ASP A 298 16.72 -49.61 -41.38
N TYR A 299 16.67 -48.37 -40.80
CA TYR A 299 17.45 -48.08 -39.59
C TYR A 299 16.94 -48.87 -38.34
N LYS A 300 15.62 -49.01 -38.20
CA LYS A 300 15.04 -49.86 -37.12
C LYS A 300 15.40 -51.35 -37.23
N ALA A 301 15.68 -51.84 -38.45
CA ALA A 301 16.10 -53.22 -38.67
C ALA A 301 17.56 -53.49 -38.20
N LEU A 302 18.37 -52.49 -37.95
CA LEU A 302 19.75 -52.63 -37.49
C LEU A 302 19.77 -52.84 -35.97
N THR A 303 20.10 -54.08 -35.54
CA THR A 303 20.13 -54.47 -34.14
C THR A 303 21.39 -53.99 -33.37
N ALA A 304 22.44 -53.55 -34.09
CA ALA A 304 23.71 -53.11 -33.51
C ALA A 304 23.64 -51.73 -32.82
N ILE A 305 22.63 -50.94 -33.13
CA ILE A 305 22.43 -49.61 -32.56
C ILE A 305 20.98 -49.51 -32.04
N PRO A 306 20.76 -49.21 -30.77
CA PRO A 306 19.42 -49.04 -30.21
C PRO A 306 18.82 -47.72 -30.69
N PHE A 307 18.36 -47.67 -31.93
CA PHE A 307 17.77 -46.42 -32.50
C PHE A 307 16.55 -45.93 -31.75
N GLU A 308 15.82 -46.81 -31.05
CA GLU A 308 14.66 -46.47 -30.25
C GLU A 308 15.00 -45.52 -29.08
N ASP A 309 16.25 -45.57 -28.57
CA ASP A 309 16.73 -44.66 -27.52
C ASP A 309 16.98 -43.25 -28.05
N PHE A 310 17.13 -43.09 -29.37
CA PHE A 310 17.44 -41.79 -30.00
C PHE A 310 16.30 -41.26 -30.83
N ILE A 311 15.46 -42.10 -31.43
CA ILE A 311 14.43 -41.70 -32.39
C ILE A 311 13.06 -42.04 -31.82
N THR A 312 12.23 -41.02 -31.62
CA THR A 312 10.86 -41.16 -31.13
C THR A 312 9.90 -40.64 -32.20
N GLU A 313 8.81 -41.39 -32.41
CA GLU A 313 7.68 -41.01 -33.25
C GLU A 313 6.42 -41.04 -32.42
N LYS A 314 5.68 -39.88 -32.47
CA LYS A 314 4.40 -39.76 -31.80
C LYS A 314 3.47 -38.88 -32.63
N ASP A 315 2.30 -39.37 -32.97
CA ASP A 315 1.26 -38.63 -33.70
C ASP A 315 1.77 -38.02 -35.02
N GLY A 316 2.67 -38.71 -35.76
CA GLY A 316 3.29 -38.19 -37.00
C GLY A 316 4.39 -37.15 -36.79
N PHE A 317 4.78 -36.89 -35.55
CA PHE A 317 5.88 -35.99 -35.21
C PHE A 317 7.13 -36.81 -34.83
N TYR A 318 8.25 -36.50 -35.47
CA TYR A 318 9.52 -37.19 -35.30
C TYR A 318 10.50 -36.37 -34.49
N THR A 319 11.19 -37.02 -33.52
CA THR A 319 12.22 -36.38 -32.69
C THR A 319 13.48 -37.27 -32.70
N ILE A 320 14.64 -36.65 -32.93
CA ILE A 320 15.94 -37.29 -32.84
C ILE A 320 16.75 -36.63 -31.72
N ALA A 321 16.98 -37.36 -30.64
CA ALA A 321 17.68 -36.87 -29.45
C ALA A 321 19.18 -37.19 -29.50
N ASN A 322 19.99 -36.23 -29.10
CA ASN A 322 21.44 -36.37 -28.95
C ASN A 322 21.79 -36.06 -27.49
N LEU A 323 22.67 -36.90 -26.90
CA LEU A 323 23.17 -36.70 -25.54
C LEU A 323 24.53 -36.01 -25.58
N ILE A 324 24.63 -34.88 -24.92
CA ILE A 324 25.85 -34.04 -24.90
C ILE A 324 26.34 -33.86 -23.46
N LYS A 325 27.66 -34.01 -23.27
CA LYS A 325 28.32 -33.75 -21.99
C LYS A 325 29.08 -32.43 -22.06
N VAL A 326 28.67 -31.49 -21.25
CA VAL A 326 29.26 -30.13 -21.17
C VAL A 326 29.63 -29.79 -19.73
N THR A 327 30.54 -28.85 -19.52
CA THR A 327 30.82 -28.28 -18.19
C THR A 327 29.74 -27.28 -17.82
N ASP A 328 29.56 -27.02 -16.51
CA ASP A 328 28.59 -26.00 -16.05
C ASP A 328 28.87 -24.60 -16.66
N ALA A 329 30.14 -24.25 -16.85
CA ALA A 329 30.55 -22.97 -17.43
C ALA A 329 30.16 -22.83 -18.91
N GLN A 330 30.25 -23.90 -19.67
CA GLN A 330 29.97 -23.93 -21.12
C GLN A 330 28.50 -24.14 -21.46
N ARG A 331 27.72 -24.65 -20.51
CA ARG A 331 26.34 -25.08 -20.66
C ARG A 331 25.42 -24.04 -21.23
N SER A 332 25.37 -22.85 -20.63
CA SER A 332 24.49 -21.77 -21.07
C SER A 332 24.84 -21.22 -22.47
N ALA A 333 26.13 -21.21 -22.79
CA ALA A 333 26.59 -20.83 -24.12
C ALA A 333 26.20 -21.88 -25.17
N PHE A 334 26.36 -23.16 -24.84
CA PHE A 334 25.96 -24.30 -25.67
C PHE A 334 24.46 -24.28 -25.98
N ILE A 335 23.60 -24.16 -24.95
CA ILE A 335 22.14 -24.11 -25.10
C ILE A 335 21.76 -22.99 -26.08
N ARG A 336 22.20 -21.76 -25.83
CA ARG A 336 21.92 -20.63 -26.71
C ARG A 336 22.43 -20.84 -28.14
N GLY A 337 23.59 -21.49 -28.30
CA GLY A 337 24.16 -21.77 -29.62
C GLY A 337 23.36 -22.79 -30.43
N VAL A 338 22.78 -23.80 -29.76
CA VAL A 338 21.89 -24.78 -30.40
C VAL A 338 20.55 -24.15 -30.80
N GLU A 339 19.94 -23.38 -29.89
CA GLU A 339 18.63 -22.80 -30.12
C GLU A 339 18.64 -21.63 -31.13
N ALA A 340 19.75 -20.89 -31.21
CA ALA A 340 19.88 -19.76 -32.13
C ALA A 340 19.67 -20.10 -33.60
N LYS A 341 19.92 -21.37 -33.99
CA LYS A 341 19.71 -21.84 -35.38
C LYS A 341 18.30 -22.35 -35.66
N GLY A 342 17.50 -22.59 -34.66
CA GLY A 342 16.10 -23.07 -34.79
C GLY A 342 15.95 -24.49 -35.36
N SER A 343 17.06 -25.24 -35.57
CA SER A 343 17.03 -26.60 -36.08
C SER A 343 16.86 -27.67 -35.00
N ALA A 344 17.13 -27.31 -33.73
CA ALA A 344 17.02 -28.21 -32.58
C ALA A 344 16.66 -27.44 -31.31
N ILE A 345 16.12 -28.15 -30.34
CA ILE A 345 15.81 -27.66 -28.98
C ILE A 345 16.79 -28.30 -28.01
N ALA A 346 17.39 -27.51 -27.13
CA ALA A 346 18.21 -28.02 -26.04
C ALA A 346 17.31 -28.33 -24.82
N ILE A 347 17.26 -29.60 -24.45
CA ILE A 347 16.50 -30.11 -23.30
C ILE A 347 17.48 -30.33 -22.15
N ASP A 348 17.53 -29.35 -21.26
CA ASP A 348 18.31 -29.44 -20.05
C ASP A 348 17.42 -29.41 -18.82
N ARG A 349 17.48 -30.45 -18.01
CA ARG A 349 16.62 -30.60 -16.82
C ARG A 349 16.73 -29.41 -15.88
N LYS A 350 17.93 -28.85 -15.71
CA LYS A 350 18.12 -27.71 -14.81
C LYS A 350 17.56 -26.45 -15.42
N ASN A 351 17.84 -26.18 -16.71
CA ASN A 351 17.32 -25.00 -17.41
C ASN A 351 15.79 -25.04 -17.52
N LEU A 352 15.23 -26.20 -17.80
CA LEU A 352 13.78 -26.40 -17.85
C LEU A 352 13.14 -26.10 -16.47
N SER A 353 13.78 -26.62 -15.41
CA SER A 353 13.34 -26.38 -14.04
C SER A 353 13.44 -24.88 -13.67
N GLU A 354 14.55 -24.24 -13.96
CA GLU A 354 14.76 -22.81 -13.69
C GLU A 354 13.78 -21.94 -14.47
N THR A 355 13.52 -22.26 -15.74
CA THR A 355 12.54 -21.53 -16.58
C THR A 355 11.11 -21.73 -16.05
N PHE A 356 10.74 -22.97 -15.73
CA PHE A 356 9.42 -23.27 -15.18
C PHE A 356 9.21 -22.58 -13.83
N LEU A 357 10.20 -22.65 -12.93
CA LEU A 357 10.13 -22.01 -11.62
C LEU A 357 10.19 -20.48 -11.72
N GLY A 358 10.91 -19.93 -12.70
CA GLY A 358 10.90 -18.50 -13.01
C GLY A 358 9.51 -18.02 -13.41
N LYS A 359 8.84 -18.72 -14.34
CA LYS A 359 7.44 -18.43 -14.70
C LYS A 359 6.52 -18.51 -13.50
N LEU A 360 6.64 -19.57 -12.71
CA LEU A 360 5.80 -19.76 -11.54
C LEU A 360 6.01 -18.65 -10.49
N LYS A 361 7.23 -18.15 -10.33
CA LYS A 361 7.54 -16.97 -9.50
C LYS A 361 6.78 -15.74 -9.99
N ASP A 362 6.84 -15.47 -11.30
CA ASP A 362 6.18 -14.30 -11.90
C ASP A 362 4.65 -14.40 -11.75
N ASP A 363 4.08 -15.57 -11.96
CA ASP A 363 2.66 -15.87 -11.75
C ASP A 363 2.23 -15.61 -10.29
N ILE A 364 3.04 -16.04 -9.30
CA ILE A 364 2.75 -15.83 -7.89
C ILE A 364 2.84 -14.33 -7.52
N LEU A 365 3.82 -13.58 -8.06
CA LEU A 365 3.89 -12.13 -7.85
C LEU A 365 2.67 -11.40 -8.42
N LEU A 366 2.22 -11.80 -9.60
CA LEU A 366 1.02 -11.28 -10.21
C LEU A 366 -0.23 -11.59 -9.38
N LEU A 367 -0.28 -12.77 -8.80
CA LEU A 367 -1.34 -13.23 -7.92
C LEU A 367 -1.40 -12.43 -6.60
N VAL A 368 -0.26 -12.10 -5.99
CA VAL A 368 -0.20 -11.24 -4.81
C VAL A 368 -0.81 -9.86 -5.13
N ASN A 369 -0.56 -9.33 -6.33
CA ASN A 369 -1.18 -8.08 -6.77
C ASN A 369 -2.69 -8.21 -6.94
N TYR A 370 -3.18 -9.27 -7.61
CA TYR A 370 -4.62 -9.51 -7.77
C TYR A 370 -5.32 -9.70 -6.44
N SER A 371 -4.72 -10.49 -5.53
CA SER A 371 -5.24 -10.67 -4.17
C SER A 371 -5.31 -9.34 -3.42
N SER A 372 -4.29 -8.50 -3.50
CA SER A 372 -4.25 -7.19 -2.85
C SER A 372 -5.35 -6.26 -3.37
N VAL A 373 -5.60 -6.25 -4.69
CA VAL A 373 -6.69 -5.48 -5.30
C VAL A 373 -8.05 -6.03 -4.86
N ALA A 374 -8.23 -7.35 -4.87
CA ALA A 374 -9.49 -7.97 -4.43
C ALA A 374 -9.79 -7.67 -2.95
N ILE A 375 -8.79 -7.79 -2.08
CA ILE A 375 -8.89 -7.43 -0.66
C ILE A 375 -9.28 -5.96 -0.52
N PHE A 376 -8.60 -5.06 -1.24
CA PHE A 376 -8.91 -3.63 -1.20
C PHE A 376 -10.37 -3.35 -1.58
N LEU A 377 -10.87 -3.97 -2.66
CA LEU A 377 -12.25 -3.81 -3.10
C LEU A 377 -13.25 -4.32 -2.05
N ILE A 378 -12.98 -5.47 -1.42
CA ILE A 378 -13.82 -6.02 -0.36
C ILE A 378 -13.84 -5.08 0.85
N LEU A 379 -12.67 -4.60 1.28
CA LEU A 379 -12.56 -3.65 2.38
C LEU A 379 -13.28 -2.34 2.06
N LEU A 380 -13.20 -1.86 0.81
CA LEU A 380 -13.89 -0.67 0.35
C LEU A 380 -15.41 -0.83 0.39
N LEU A 381 -15.91 -1.97 -0.10
CA LEU A 381 -17.35 -2.30 -0.06
C LEU A 381 -17.88 -2.37 1.37
N PHE A 382 -17.06 -2.93 2.27
CA PHE A 382 -17.45 -3.11 3.67
C PHE A 382 -17.39 -1.79 4.46
N PHE A 383 -16.24 -1.14 4.50
CA PHE A 383 -16.08 0.11 5.26
C PHE A 383 -16.79 1.29 4.60
N ARG A 384 -17.12 1.21 3.31
CA ARG A 384 -17.69 2.31 2.50
C ARG A 384 -16.89 3.61 2.61
N ARG A 385 -15.62 3.50 2.98
CA ARG A 385 -14.66 4.60 3.16
C ARG A 385 -13.29 4.17 2.67
N ILE A 386 -12.80 4.89 1.66
CA ILE A 386 -11.50 4.60 1.05
C ILE A 386 -10.35 4.72 2.07
N GLU A 387 -10.48 5.67 3.01
CA GLU A 387 -9.47 5.90 4.03
C GLU A 387 -9.32 4.70 4.97
N LEU A 388 -10.42 4.14 5.45
CA LEU A 388 -10.38 2.96 6.33
C LEU A 388 -9.85 1.74 5.58
N ALA A 389 -10.27 1.55 4.32
CA ALA A 389 -9.77 0.47 3.48
C ALA A 389 -8.25 0.58 3.25
N LEU A 390 -7.75 1.78 2.92
CA LEU A 390 -6.32 2.04 2.76
C LEU A 390 -5.54 1.87 4.07
N LEU A 391 -6.06 2.43 5.18
CA LEU A 391 -5.42 2.28 6.50
C LEU A 391 -5.31 0.80 6.90
N THR A 392 -6.33 -0.01 6.62
CA THR A 392 -6.30 -1.46 6.88
C THR A 392 -5.29 -2.19 5.98
N LEU A 393 -5.07 -1.72 4.74
CA LEU A 393 -4.15 -2.32 3.77
C LEU A 393 -2.67 -1.97 4.04
N ILE A 394 -2.38 -0.79 4.58
CA ILE A 394 -1.00 -0.32 4.85
C ILE A 394 -0.19 -1.32 5.69
N PRO A 395 -0.68 -1.85 6.83
CA PRO A 395 0.08 -2.83 7.61
C PRO A 395 0.44 -4.09 6.83
N ILE A 396 -0.44 -4.52 5.92
CA ILE A 396 -0.25 -5.70 5.09
C ILE A 396 0.93 -5.48 4.12
N ALA A 397 0.92 -4.35 3.40
CA ALA A 397 2.00 -3.99 2.48
C ALA A 397 3.35 -3.86 3.21
N ILE A 398 3.36 -3.20 4.38
CA ILE A 398 4.57 -3.05 5.20
C ILE A 398 5.05 -4.40 5.71
N THR A 399 4.17 -5.31 6.11
CA THR A 399 4.53 -6.66 6.53
C THR A 399 5.27 -7.40 5.42
N GLY A 400 4.81 -7.31 4.18
CA GLY A 400 5.49 -7.90 3.02
C GLY A 400 6.92 -7.36 2.84
N VAL A 401 7.07 -6.04 2.88
CA VAL A 401 8.39 -5.37 2.76
C VAL A 401 9.33 -5.76 3.89
N VAL A 402 8.86 -5.73 5.14
CA VAL A 402 9.70 -6.05 6.32
C VAL A 402 10.07 -7.53 6.35
N THR A 403 9.12 -8.43 6.03
CA THR A 403 9.39 -9.87 5.94
C THR A 403 10.45 -10.17 4.90
N SER A 404 10.36 -9.61 3.70
CA SER A 404 11.35 -9.78 2.63
C SER A 404 12.73 -9.24 3.05
N ALA A 405 12.79 -8.10 3.73
CA ALA A 405 14.04 -7.54 4.23
C ALA A 405 14.69 -8.43 5.31
N ILE A 406 13.90 -8.94 6.27
CA ILE A 406 14.40 -9.86 7.32
C ILE A 406 14.95 -11.14 6.68
N MET A 407 14.26 -11.71 5.69
CA MET A 407 14.73 -12.87 4.95
C MET A 407 16.06 -12.60 4.26
N SER A 408 16.18 -11.43 3.60
CA SER A 408 17.45 -11.01 2.97
C SER A 408 18.58 -10.90 3.98
N TRP A 409 18.34 -10.34 5.18
CA TRP A 409 19.35 -10.25 6.26
C TRP A 409 19.74 -11.62 6.84
N ALA A 410 18.75 -12.52 6.95
CA ALA A 410 18.96 -13.88 7.45
C ALA A 410 19.58 -14.83 6.41
N GLY A 411 19.76 -14.39 5.15
CA GLY A 411 20.22 -15.25 4.07
C GLY A 411 19.22 -16.36 3.69
N ILE A 412 17.92 -16.15 3.96
CA ILE A 412 16.86 -17.12 3.65
C ILE A 412 16.34 -16.80 2.25
N GLU A 413 16.45 -17.78 1.35
CA GLU A 413 15.97 -17.65 -0.02
C GLU A 413 14.50 -18.04 -0.13
N PHE A 414 13.76 -17.33 -1.01
CA PHE A 414 12.45 -17.77 -1.44
C PHE A 414 12.58 -18.98 -2.36
N ASN A 415 11.67 -19.91 -2.21
CA ASN A 415 11.44 -20.99 -3.17
C ASN A 415 9.93 -21.08 -3.48
N VAL A 416 9.56 -21.92 -4.43
CA VAL A 416 8.16 -22.07 -4.86
C VAL A 416 7.21 -22.34 -3.69
N PHE A 417 7.59 -23.21 -2.78
CA PHE A 417 6.74 -23.59 -1.64
C PHE A 417 6.61 -22.47 -0.62
N SER A 418 7.70 -21.75 -0.34
CA SER A 418 7.65 -20.59 0.57
C SER A 418 6.89 -19.42 -0.04
N MET A 419 6.91 -19.26 -1.37
CA MET A 419 6.10 -18.23 -2.04
C MET A 419 4.59 -18.51 -1.97
N ILE A 420 4.17 -19.78 -2.07
CA ILE A 420 2.77 -20.15 -1.85
C ILE A 420 2.30 -19.71 -0.46
N VAL A 421 3.17 -19.90 0.52
CA VAL A 421 2.86 -19.52 1.91
C VAL A 421 2.83 -18.01 2.14
N CYS A 422 3.39 -17.21 1.23
CA CYS A 422 3.18 -15.75 1.28
C CYS A 422 1.69 -15.37 1.18
N THR A 423 0.86 -16.12 0.45
CA THR A 423 -0.60 -15.88 0.42
C THR A 423 -1.24 -16.13 1.79
N LEU A 424 -0.74 -17.12 2.53
CA LEU A 424 -1.16 -17.38 3.90
C LEU A 424 -0.75 -16.25 4.86
N VAL A 425 0.50 -15.77 4.77
CA VAL A 425 0.99 -14.63 5.56
C VAL A 425 0.19 -13.37 5.24
N LEU A 426 -0.14 -13.15 3.97
CA LEU A 426 -1.03 -12.06 3.56
C LEU A 426 -2.41 -12.21 4.21
N GLY A 427 -3.05 -13.40 4.16
CA GLY A 427 -4.32 -13.67 4.79
C GLY A 427 -4.31 -13.31 6.27
N HIS A 428 -3.35 -13.81 7.05
CA HIS A 428 -3.23 -13.47 8.48
C HIS A 428 -2.97 -11.98 8.75
N SER A 429 -2.15 -11.33 7.91
CA SER A 429 -1.91 -9.89 8.04
C SER A 429 -3.19 -9.10 7.83
N VAL A 430 -4.04 -9.53 6.89
CA VAL A 430 -5.38 -8.95 6.63
C VAL A 430 -6.27 -9.15 7.84
N ASP A 431 -6.33 -10.36 8.37
CA ASP A 431 -7.16 -10.70 9.52
C ASP A 431 -6.80 -9.83 10.73
N PHE A 432 -5.52 -9.76 11.10
CA PHE A 432 -5.06 -8.92 12.21
C PHE A 432 -5.40 -7.45 12.00
N SER A 433 -5.22 -6.95 10.76
CA SER A 433 -5.54 -5.56 10.41
C SER A 433 -7.04 -5.28 10.48
N ILE A 434 -7.90 -6.19 10.04
CA ILE A 434 -9.37 -6.07 10.11
C ILE A 434 -9.83 -6.02 11.57
N PHE A 435 -9.40 -6.99 12.39
CA PHE A 435 -9.77 -7.03 13.81
C PHE A 435 -9.32 -5.76 14.54
N MET A 436 -8.10 -5.29 14.27
CA MET A 436 -7.61 -4.05 14.86
C MET A 436 -8.36 -2.81 14.35
N THR A 437 -8.73 -2.75 13.06
CA THR A 437 -9.54 -1.65 12.52
C THR A 437 -10.90 -1.59 13.21
N CYS A 438 -11.59 -2.71 13.33
CA CYS A 438 -12.88 -2.80 13.99
C CYS A 438 -12.79 -2.39 15.48
N ALA A 439 -11.74 -2.86 16.18
CA ALA A 439 -11.50 -2.50 17.57
C ALA A 439 -11.23 -1.00 17.76
N LEU A 440 -10.35 -0.43 16.94
CA LEU A 440 -10.00 0.99 17.00
C LEU A 440 -11.17 1.89 16.57
N GLN A 441 -11.97 1.46 15.59
CA GLN A 441 -13.17 2.16 15.16
C GLN A 441 -14.24 2.16 16.25
N LYS A 442 -14.41 1.04 16.97
CA LYS A 442 -15.34 0.92 18.08
C LYS A 442 -14.92 1.80 19.26
N ASP A 443 -13.65 1.74 19.66
CA ASP A 443 -13.09 2.62 20.69
C ASP A 443 -13.26 4.10 20.33
N TYR A 444 -13.06 4.44 19.06
CA TYR A 444 -13.29 5.80 18.55
C TYR A 444 -14.77 6.20 18.55
N THR A 445 -15.71 5.26 18.36
CA THR A 445 -17.14 5.53 18.30
C THR A 445 -17.75 5.77 19.67
N ASP A 446 -17.55 4.86 20.64
CA ASP A 446 -18.22 4.86 21.93
C ASP A 446 -17.26 4.95 23.14
N GLY A 447 -15.96 4.96 22.91
CA GLY A 447 -14.93 5.04 23.96
C GLY A 447 -14.81 3.80 24.84
N LYS A 448 -15.50 2.71 24.52
CA LYS A 448 -15.35 1.44 25.21
C LYS A 448 -14.03 0.79 24.82
N ASN A 449 -13.13 0.66 25.79
CA ASN A 449 -11.81 0.08 25.57
C ASN A 449 -11.89 -1.44 25.41
N GLU A 450 -12.39 -1.91 24.26
CA GLU A 450 -12.41 -3.33 23.89
C GLU A 450 -11.11 -3.77 23.20
N LEU A 451 -10.22 -2.86 22.90
CA LEU A 451 -8.94 -3.12 22.21
C LEU A 451 -8.12 -4.25 22.85
N PRO A 452 -8.01 -4.40 24.19
CA PRO A 452 -7.29 -5.52 24.81
C PRO A 452 -7.88 -6.90 24.47
N VAL A 453 -9.20 -7.00 24.31
CA VAL A 453 -9.88 -8.26 23.97
C VAL A 453 -9.57 -8.69 22.55
N TYR A 454 -9.66 -7.75 21.60
CA TYR A 454 -9.27 -7.99 20.21
C TYR A 454 -7.78 -8.34 20.10
N LYS A 455 -6.90 -7.62 20.81
CA LYS A 455 -5.47 -7.95 20.86
C LYS A 455 -5.21 -9.34 21.41
N LEU A 456 -5.90 -9.73 22.49
CA LEU A 456 -5.76 -11.06 23.08
C LEU A 456 -6.16 -12.15 22.09
N SER A 457 -7.27 -11.97 21.37
CA SER A 457 -7.71 -12.93 20.36
C SER A 457 -6.69 -13.07 19.22
N VAL A 458 -6.11 -11.97 18.74
CA VAL A 458 -5.06 -11.96 17.72
C VAL A 458 -3.76 -12.63 18.23
N VAL A 459 -3.37 -12.39 19.50
CA VAL A 459 -2.19 -13.06 20.09
C VAL A 459 -2.41 -14.56 20.19
N LEU A 460 -3.59 -15.01 20.65
CA LEU A 460 -3.90 -16.43 20.74
C LEU A 460 -3.91 -17.09 19.35
N ALA A 461 -4.54 -16.46 18.37
CA ALA A 461 -4.51 -16.89 16.97
C ALA A 461 -3.07 -16.98 16.44
N SER A 462 -2.24 -15.99 16.70
CA SER A 462 -0.82 -16.02 16.28
C SER A 462 -0.07 -17.19 16.93
N ILE A 463 -0.28 -17.44 18.22
CA ILE A 463 0.38 -18.54 18.95
C ILE A 463 -0.04 -19.91 18.36
N THR A 464 -1.33 -20.13 18.10
CA THR A 464 -1.82 -21.38 17.52
C THR A 464 -1.24 -21.61 16.13
N THR A 465 -1.17 -20.57 15.32
CA THR A 465 -0.57 -20.65 13.99
C THR A 465 0.95 -20.84 14.06
N PHE A 466 1.65 -20.18 15.00
CA PHE A 466 3.08 -20.45 15.25
C PHE A 466 3.34 -21.90 15.66
N LEU A 467 2.50 -22.47 16.51
CA LEU A 467 2.64 -23.87 16.90
C LEU A 467 2.36 -24.79 15.74
N ALA A 468 1.31 -24.56 14.96
CA ALA A 468 0.94 -25.41 13.83
C ALA A 468 2.02 -25.40 12.73
N ILE A 469 2.44 -24.21 12.28
CA ILE A 469 3.42 -24.10 11.19
C ILE A 469 4.86 -24.29 11.71
N GLY A 470 5.16 -23.82 12.92
CA GLY A 470 6.48 -23.91 13.52
C GLY A 470 6.95 -25.35 13.72
N THR A 471 6.04 -26.32 13.87
CA THR A 471 6.40 -27.75 13.92
C THR A 471 7.08 -28.25 12.64
N LEU A 472 6.79 -27.61 11.49
CA LEU A 472 7.43 -27.94 10.21
C LEU A 472 8.93 -27.60 10.17
N ILE A 473 9.45 -26.79 11.10
CA ILE A 473 10.90 -26.51 11.22
C ILE A 473 11.67 -27.79 11.55
N PHE A 474 11.05 -28.71 12.30
CA PHE A 474 11.64 -30.00 12.68
C PHE A 474 11.52 -31.06 11.58
N ALA A 475 10.82 -30.79 10.50
CA ALA A 475 10.73 -31.69 9.35
C ALA A 475 12.11 -31.90 8.70
N LYS A 476 12.38 -33.09 8.19
CA LYS A 476 13.61 -33.38 7.46
C LYS A 476 13.64 -32.74 6.07
N HIS A 477 12.46 -32.51 5.49
CA HIS A 477 12.30 -31.98 4.13
C HIS A 477 12.62 -30.47 4.07
N PRO A 478 13.58 -30.00 3.23
CA PRO A 478 14.01 -28.61 3.16
C PRO A 478 12.87 -27.63 2.81
N ALA A 479 11.97 -28.03 1.91
CA ALA A 479 10.81 -27.23 1.53
C ALA A 479 9.89 -26.90 2.72
N LEU A 480 9.64 -27.89 3.61
CA LEU A 480 8.82 -27.69 4.80
C LEU A 480 9.48 -26.74 5.80
N LYS A 481 10.80 -26.84 5.95
CA LYS A 481 11.58 -25.88 6.78
C LYS A 481 11.51 -24.46 6.23
N SER A 482 11.61 -24.31 4.92
CA SER A 482 11.49 -22.99 4.27
C SER A 482 10.09 -22.40 4.45
N ILE A 483 9.05 -23.22 4.28
CA ILE A 483 7.66 -22.83 4.57
C ILE A 483 7.53 -22.29 5.99
N ALA A 484 8.02 -23.07 6.98
CA ALA A 484 7.93 -22.69 8.38
C ALA A 484 8.70 -21.39 8.68
N GLY A 485 9.92 -21.25 8.17
CA GLY A 485 10.75 -20.08 8.38
C GLY A 485 10.09 -18.80 7.88
N VAL A 486 9.61 -18.79 6.63
CA VAL A 486 8.95 -17.65 6.02
C VAL A 486 7.65 -17.30 6.76
N SER A 487 6.84 -18.33 7.11
CA SER A 487 5.58 -18.11 7.83
C SER A 487 5.79 -17.51 9.20
N VAL A 488 6.72 -18.05 9.99
CA VAL A 488 7.00 -17.57 11.35
C VAL A 488 7.49 -16.13 11.32
N ILE A 489 8.43 -15.81 10.43
CA ILE A 489 8.92 -14.44 10.25
C ILE A 489 7.78 -13.51 9.81
N GLY A 490 6.98 -13.93 8.82
CA GLY A 490 5.90 -13.12 8.28
C GLY A 490 4.79 -12.86 9.29
N ILE A 491 4.31 -13.87 10.00
CA ILE A 491 3.24 -13.74 11.01
C ILE A 491 3.72 -12.92 12.21
N PHE A 492 4.96 -13.12 12.66
CA PHE A 492 5.54 -12.31 13.73
C PHE A 492 5.66 -10.84 13.32
N THR A 493 6.12 -10.59 12.12
CA THR A 493 6.19 -9.24 11.55
C THR A 493 4.80 -8.61 11.45
N ALA A 494 3.81 -9.35 10.96
CA ALA A 494 2.42 -8.89 10.89
C ALA A 494 1.89 -8.49 12.27
N LEU A 495 2.14 -9.30 13.30
CA LEU A 495 1.73 -9.03 14.68
C LEU A 495 2.37 -7.73 15.21
N VAL A 496 3.67 -7.57 15.04
CA VAL A 496 4.40 -6.37 15.49
C VAL A 496 3.91 -5.12 14.77
N ILE A 497 3.79 -5.16 13.45
CA ILE A 497 3.30 -4.02 12.64
C ILE A 497 1.87 -3.65 13.05
N THR A 498 1.00 -4.64 13.22
CA THR A 498 -0.41 -4.42 13.58
C THR A 498 -0.57 -3.89 15.02
N PHE A 499 0.30 -4.25 15.96
CA PHE A 499 0.17 -3.81 17.36
C PHE A 499 0.91 -2.52 17.67
N VAL A 500 1.97 -2.18 16.94
CA VAL A 500 2.81 -1.01 17.20
C VAL A 500 2.53 0.11 16.20
N PHE A 501 2.67 -0.20 14.92
CA PHE A 501 2.64 0.80 13.87
C PHE A 501 1.19 1.19 13.50
N TYR A 502 0.30 0.22 13.36
CA TYR A 502 -1.07 0.48 12.91
C TYR A 502 -1.88 1.38 13.85
N PRO A 503 -1.93 1.14 15.19
CA PRO A 503 -2.64 2.04 16.09
C PRO A 503 -2.04 3.45 16.11
N THR A 504 -0.72 3.58 15.86
CA THR A 504 -0.04 4.88 15.79
C THR A 504 -0.54 5.68 14.57
N ILE A 505 -0.62 5.05 13.40
CA ILE A 505 -1.15 5.69 12.17
C ILE A 505 -2.65 6.00 12.33
N PHE A 506 -3.43 5.05 12.78
CA PHE A 506 -4.87 5.25 13.01
C PHE A 506 -5.10 6.41 14.00
N GLY A 507 -4.28 6.46 15.06
CA GLY A 507 -4.28 7.56 16.02
C GLY A 507 -3.96 8.90 15.36
N PHE A 508 -2.95 8.96 14.51
CA PHE A 508 -2.53 10.19 13.84
C PHE A 508 -3.64 10.76 12.95
N PHE A 509 -4.29 9.93 12.15
CA PHE A 509 -5.31 10.39 11.20
C PHE A 509 -6.70 10.53 11.81
N ILE A 510 -7.08 9.70 12.79
CA ILE A 510 -8.45 9.57 13.27
C ILE A 510 -8.55 9.87 14.77
N SER A 511 -8.12 8.95 15.65
CA SER A 511 -8.54 8.96 17.05
C SER A 511 -7.83 9.99 17.95
N ASN A 512 -6.61 10.42 17.64
CA ASN A 512 -5.90 11.44 18.43
C ASN A 512 -6.33 12.88 18.08
N ARG A 513 -6.99 13.09 16.96
CA ARG A 513 -7.42 14.41 16.54
C ARG A 513 -8.58 14.94 17.41
N PRO A 514 -9.67 14.19 17.64
CA PRO A 514 -10.71 14.60 18.57
C PRO A 514 -10.20 14.89 19.99
N ARG A 515 -9.20 14.13 20.46
CA ARG A 515 -8.55 14.39 21.74
C ARG A 515 -7.86 15.76 21.83
N LYS A 516 -7.48 16.35 20.69
CA LYS A 516 -6.91 17.69 20.55
C LYS A 516 -7.95 18.74 20.17
N GLY A 517 -9.23 18.41 20.11
CA GLY A 517 -10.29 19.30 19.68
C GLY A 517 -10.33 19.52 18.17
N LEU A 518 -9.80 18.60 17.36
CA LEU A 518 -9.75 18.69 15.89
C LEU A 518 -10.59 17.59 15.25
N SER A 519 -11.16 17.87 14.08
CA SER A 519 -11.89 16.87 13.31
C SER A 519 -10.95 15.82 12.74
N PRO A 520 -11.40 14.58 12.51
CA PRO A 520 -10.63 13.56 11.77
C PRO A 520 -10.38 14.01 10.32
N ILE A 521 -9.38 13.40 9.67
CA ILE A 521 -8.94 13.79 8.32
C ILE A 521 -9.45 12.79 7.30
N SER A 522 -10.12 13.26 6.24
CA SER A 522 -10.35 12.45 5.03
C SER A 522 -9.15 12.54 4.07
N LEU A 523 -8.98 11.51 3.24
CA LEU A 523 -7.91 11.46 2.24
C LEU A 523 -7.96 12.68 1.31
N ARG A 524 -9.15 13.08 0.89
CA ARG A 524 -9.38 14.26 0.06
C ARG A 524 -8.85 15.53 0.75
N LEU A 525 -9.26 15.76 2.00
CA LEU A 525 -8.81 16.92 2.77
C LEU A 525 -7.29 16.92 2.97
N LEU A 526 -6.71 15.76 3.24
CA LEU A 526 -5.26 15.60 3.40
C LEU A 526 -4.51 15.99 2.11
N LEU A 527 -4.90 15.40 0.99
CA LEU A 527 -4.23 15.63 -0.30
C LEU A 527 -4.33 17.12 -0.70
N TYR A 528 -5.52 17.72 -0.66
CA TYR A 528 -5.68 19.13 -1.00
C TYR A 528 -4.93 20.05 -0.04
N SER A 529 -4.91 19.74 1.26
CA SER A 529 -4.15 20.51 2.24
C SER A 529 -2.65 20.45 1.99
N ILE A 530 -2.10 19.25 1.73
CA ILE A 530 -0.68 19.08 1.40
C ILE A 530 -0.35 19.80 0.10
N CYS A 531 -1.15 19.64 -0.95
CA CYS A 531 -0.92 20.29 -2.24
C CYS A 531 -0.96 21.82 -2.11
N SER A 532 -1.97 22.37 -1.41
CA SER A 532 -2.08 23.80 -1.19
C SER A 532 -0.92 24.36 -0.34
N MET A 533 -0.51 23.62 0.70
CA MET A 533 0.60 24.03 1.55
C MET A 533 1.94 23.96 0.81
N LEU A 534 2.17 22.88 0.06
CA LEU A 534 3.37 22.72 -0.77
C LEU A 534 3.45 23.82 -1.84
N TYR A 535 2.33 24.10 -2.52
CA TYR A 535 2.21 25.19 -3.48
C TYR A 535 2.58 26.53 -2.84
N TYR A 536 2.02 26.83 -1.66
CA TYR A 536 2.35 28.04 -0.92
C TYR A 536 3.84 28.13 -0.58
N VAL A 537 4.42 27.08 -0.02
CA VAL A 537 5.84 27.07 0.39
C VAL A 537 6.75 27.25 -0.82
N VAL A 538 6.56 26.47 -1.86
CA VAL A 538 7.40 26.52 -3.07
C VAL A 538 7.32 27.90 -3.71
N LEU A 539 6.10 28.41 -3.95
CA LEU A 539 5.94 29.71 -4.57
C LEU A 539 6.45 30.84 -3.69
N SER A 540 6.28 30.77 -2.37
CA SER A 540 6.80 31.77 -1.43
C SER A 540 8.33 31.80 -1.43
N VAL A 541 8.99 30.66 -1.47
CA VAL A 541 10.45 30.57 -1.57
C VAL A 541 10.93 31.14 -2.91
N VAL A 542 10.28 30.76 -4.01
CA VAL A 542 10.62 31.25 -5.36
C VAL A 542 10.44 32.76 -5.44
N LEU A 543 9.29 33.29 -5.03
CA LEU A 543 9.01 34.73 -5.04
C LEU A 543 9.96 35.51 -4.14
N SER A 544 10.26 35.01 -2.94
CA SER A 544 11.21 35.64 -2.01
C SER A 544 12.61 35.76 -2.61
N ASN A 545 13.11 34.71 -3.27
CA ASN A 545 14.43 34.70 -3.89
C ASN A 545 14.47 35.58 -5.16
N ILE A 546 13.48 35.47 -6.03
CA ILE A 546 13.35 36.33 -7.22
C ILE A 546 13.19 37.79 -6.79
N GLY A 547 12.36 38.05 -5.78
CA GLY A 547 12.17 39.41 -5.22
C GLY A 547 13.46 39.98 -4.66
N ARG A 548 14.27 39.17 -3.97
CA ARG A 548 15.60 39.59 -3.47
C ARG A 548 16.54 39.98 -4.62
N LEU A 549 16.57 39.17 -5.69
CA LEU A 549 17.40 39.44 -6.87
C LEU A 549 16.96 40.73 -7.58
N LEU A 550 15.65 40.88 -7.81
CA LEU A 550 15.08 42.07 -8.47
C LEU A 550 15.29 43.37 -7.68
N LEU A 551 15.23 43.29 -6.35
CA LEU A 551 15.49 44.47 -5.50
C LEU A 551 16.95 44.95 -5.52
N LEU A 552 17.90 44.10 -5.86
CA LEU A 552 19.29 44.46 -6.05
C LEU A 552 19.47 45.37 -7.29
N PHE A 553 18.70 45.11 -8.36
CA PHE A 553 18.82 45.85 -9.62
C PHE A 553 17.80 46.96 -9.77
N THR A 554 16.63 46.91 -9.11
CA THR A 554 15.55 47.87 -9.27
C THR A 554 14.86 48.19 -7.93
N PRO A 555 15.48 48.93 -7.02
CA PRO A 555 14.90 49.19 -5.69
C PRO A 555 13.58 49.95 -5.71
N LYS A 556 13.25 50.68 -6.80
CA LYS A 556 11.99 51.46 -6.96
C LYS A 556 10.78 50.58 -7.32
N ARG A 557 10.92 49.30 -7.64
CA ARG A 557 9.80 48.40 -8.07
C ARG A 557 9.08 47.65 -6.94
N THR A 558 9.05 48.19 -5.75
CA THR A 558 8.39 47.59 -4.58
C THR A 558 6.88 47.38 -4.78
N LEU A 559 6.18 48.25 -5.49
CA LEU A 559 4.74 48.13 -5.79
C LEU A 559 4.43 46.96 -6.70
N TRP A 560 5.30 46.67 -7.69
CA TRP A 560 5.16 45.52 -8.55
C TRP A 560 5.33 44.22 -7.75
N LEU A 561 6.33 44.15 -6.89
CA LEU A 561 6.56 43.00 -6.01
C LEU A 561 5.41 42.79 -5.04
N ARG A 562 4.79 43.85 -4.52
CA ARG A 562 3.56 43.74 -3.70
C ARG A 562 2.40 43.17 -4.49
N ARG A 563 2.24 43.58 -5.76
CA ARG A 563 1.22 43.01 -6.65
C ARG A 563 1.46 41.50 -6.89
N CYS A 564 2.71 41.08 -7.14
CA CYS A 564 3.08 39.70 -7.27
C CYS A 564 2.83 38.90 -5.97
N ALA A 565 3.14 39.45 -4.81
CA ALA A 565 2.86 38.81 -3.53
C ALA A 565 1.35 38.65 -3.27
N ALA A 566 0.56 39.67 -3.56
CA ALA A 566 -0.90 39.59 -3.45
C ALA A 566 -1.48 38.55 -4.41
N TRP A 567 -1.00 38.53 -5.67
CA TRP A 567 -1.39 37.52 -6.64
C TRP A 567 -1.03 36.09 -6.13
N LEU A 568 0.17 35.94 -5.58
CA LEU A 568 0.59 34.67 -5.00
C LEU A 568 -0.34 34.25 -3.86
N THR A 569 -0.59 35.12 -2.89
CA THR A 569 -1.45 34.82 -1.74
C THR A 569 -2.87 34.49 -2.17
N THR A 570 -3.40 35.20 -3.15
CA THR A 570 -4.72 34.89 -3.74
C THR A 570 -4.71 33.58 -4.50
N SER A 571 -3.65 33.28 -5.27
CA SER A 571 -3.53 32.02 -5.99
C SER A 571 -3.51 30.81 -5.07
N VAL A 572 -2.88 30.94 -3.89
CA VAL A 572 -2.91 29.90 -2.86
C VAL A 572 -4.32 29.62 -2.35
N LEU A 573 -5.09 30.67 -2.07
CA LEU A 573 -6.49 30.51 -1.70
C LEU A 573 -7.32 29.90 -2.84
N TYR A 574 -7.02 30.21 -4.08
CA TYR A 574 -7.67 29.63 -5.26
C TYR A 574 -7.16 28.24 -5.64
N SER A 575 -6.06 27.77 -5.09
CA SER A 575 -5.55 26.43 -5.33
C SER A 575 -6.48 25.33 -4.79
N ASN A 576 -7.28 25.63 -3.77
CA ASN A 576 -8.29 24.74 -3.25
C ASN A 576 -9.69 25.09 -3.80
N ILE A 577 -10.20 24.25 -4.69
CA ILE A 577 -11.50 24.44 -5.36
C ILE A 577 -12.70 24.30 -4.41
N PHE A 578 -12.53 23.62 -3.27
CA PHE A 578 -13.59 23.42 -2.27
C PHE A 578 -13.72 24.57 -1.28
N VAL A 579 -12.82 25.56 -1.36
CA VAL A 579 -12.90 26.79 -0.56
C VAL A 579 -13.42 27.91 -1.45
N ARG A 580 -14.66 28.35 -1.21
CA ARG A 580 -15.25 29.48 -1.92
C ARG A 580 -14.69 30.80 -1.36
N LYS A 581 -14.41 31.76 -2.24
CA LYS A 581 -13.86 33.08 -1.88
C LYS A 581 -14.80 34.14 -2.37
N ARG A 582 -15.09 35.12 -1.51
CA ARG A 582 -15.95 36.27 -1.82
C ARG A 582 -15.38 37.53 -1.19
N VAL A 583 -15.41 38.61 -1.96
CA VAL A 583 -15.07 39.96 -1.45
C VAL A 583 -16.28 40.86 -1.65
N GLU A 584 -16.73 41.43 -0.58
CA GLU A 584 -17.83 42.41 -0.59
C GLU A 584 -17.33 43.80 -0.14
N ASN A 585 -17.58 44.82 -0.95
CA ASN A 585 -17.18 46.18 -0.68
C ASN A 585 -18.38 47.12 -0.89
N PRO A 586 -19.38 47.06 0.01
CA PRO A 586 -20.61 47.83 -0.15
C PRO A 586 -20.38 49.35 -0.13
N HIS A 587 -19.32 49.80 0.55
CA HIS A 587 -18.98 51.21 0.69
C HIS A 587 -18.02 51.72 -0.38
N LYS A 588 -17.69 50.92 -1.40
CA LYS A 588 -16.78 51.24 -2.51
C LYS A 588 -15.43 51.82 -2.03
N VAL A 589 -14.91 51.34 -0.91
CA VAL A 589 -13.63 51.75 -0.35
C VAL A 589 -12.50 51.34 -1.28
N THR A 590 -11.67 52.28 -1.73
CA THR A 590 -10.61 52.00 -2.72
C THR A 590 -9.21 51.97 -2.13
N LEU A 591 -8.99 52.38 -0.88
CA LEU A 591 -7.68 52.60 -0.26
C LEU A 591 -6.71 53.41 -1.17
N LYS A 592 -7.28 54.40 -1.90
CA LYS A 592 -6.47 55.38 -2.63
C LYS A 592 -5.64 56.22 -1.67
N GLU A 593 -6.26 56.59 -0.55
CA GLU A 593 -5.59 57.17 0.59
C GLU A 593 -5.20 56.05 1.56
N ALA A 594 -3.96 56.09 2.02
CA ALA A 594 -3.48 55.10 2.97
C ALA A 594 -4.28 55.17 4.27
N SER A 595 -4.61 54.00 4.80
CA SER A 595 -5.48 53.87 5.96
C SER A 595 -4.91 52.88 6.95
N VAL A 596 -5.31 52.95 8.21
CA VAL A 596 -5.08 51.89 9.17
C VAL A 596 -6.20 50.84 9.01
N VAL A 597 -5.84 49.68 8.54
CA VAL A 597 -6.79 48.57 8.33
C VAL A 597 -6.82 47.69 9.57
N ILE A 598 -8.01 47.43 10.09
CA ILE A 598 -8.20 46.49 11.20
C ILE A 598 -9.06 45.33 10.77
N ALA A 599 -8.73 44.09 11.22
CA ALA A 599 -9.54 42.93 10.99
C ALA A 599 -9.54 41.97 12.20
N ASN A 600 -10.53 41.08 12.24
CA ASN A 600 -10.53 39.96 13.16
C ASN A 600 -9.48 38.92 12.76
N HIS A 601 -8.98 38.20 13.76
CA HIS A 601 -7.89 37.21 13.55
C HIS A 601 -8.26 35.86 14.12
N SER A 602 -8.56 34.90 13.26
CA SER A 602 -9.01 33.57 13.64
C SER A 602 -8.22 32.46 12.95
N SER A 603 -7.61 32.75 11.80
CA SER A 603 -6.89 31.78 10.99
C SER A 603 -5.56 32.33 10.47
N TRP A 604 -4.67 31.48 10.06
CA TRP A 604 -3.51 31.87 9.27
C TRP A 604 -3.92 32.40 7.89
N LEU A 605 -5.05 31.93 7.36
CA LEU A 605 -5.59 32.37 6.07
C LEU A 605 -6.08 33.81 6.06
N ASP A 606 -6.29 34.43 7.23
CA ASP A 606 -6.76 35.83 7.31
C ASP A 606 -5.81 36.81 6.59
N THR A 607 -4.50 36.60 6.76
CA THR A 607 -3.49 37.41 6.08
C THR A 607 -3.54 37.24 4.56
N LEU A 608 -3.81 36.03 4.07
CA LEU A 608 -3.96 35.74 2.64
C LEU A 608 -5.28 36.30 2.10
N ALA A 609 -6.35 36.25 2.91
CA ALA A 609 -7.68 36.73 2.52
C ALA A 609 -7.71 38.24 2.29
N ILE A 610 -6.94 39.02 3.04
CA ILE A 610 -6.81 40.46 2.83
C ILE A 610 -6.19 40.76 1.47
N GLY A 611 -5.27 39.93 1.00
CA GLY A 611 -4.69 40.02 -0.34
C GLY A 611 -5.72 39.92 -1.48
N LEU A 612 -6.92 39.36 -1.23
CA LEU A 612 -8.05 39.40 -2.17
C LEU A 612 -8.59 40.79 -2.42
N PHE A 613 -8.47 41.70 -1.43
CA PHE A 613 -8.98 43.09 -1.52
C PHE A 613 -7.93 44.07 -2.02
N THR A 614 -6.69 44.04 -1.47
CA THR A 614 -5.66 45.01 -1.81
C THR A 614 -4.23 44.47 -1.75
N TYR A 615 -3.36 45.01 -2.63
CA TYR A 615 -1.90 44.76 -2.59
C TYR A 615 -1.12 45.94 -1.94
N LYS A 616 -1.76 47.10 -1.76
CA LYS A 616 -1.16 48.28 -1.14
C LYS A 616 -1.27 48.24 0.38
N ILE A 617 -0.69 47.19 0.97
CA ILE A 617 -0.80 46.95 2.40
C ILE A 617 0.53 46.48 2.98
N SER A 618 0.85 46.90 4.18
CA SER A 618 1.98 46.47 5.01
C SER A 618 1.43 45.80 6.25
N TYR A 619 2.02 44.67 6.63
CA TYR A 619 1.56 43.86 7.76
C TYR A 619 2.47 44.00 8.97
N MET A 620 1.86 44.06 10.15
CA MET A 620 2.56 43.76 11.39
C MET A 620 2.81 42.25 11.46
N VAL A 621 4.07 41.80 11.53
CA VAL A 621 4.47 40.40 11.48
C VAL A 621 5.18 39.98 12.75
N ASN A 622 5.17 38.66 13.03
CA ASN A 622 5.92 38.12 14.16
C ASN A 622 7.45 38.21 13.90
N LYS A 623 8.24 38.40 14.95
CA LYS A 623 9.70 38.50 14.94
C LYS A 623 10.38 37.33 14.21
N TRP A 624 9.85 36.15 14.33
CA TRP A 624 10.28 34.95 13.59
C TRP A 624 10.20 35.13 12.07
N VAL A 625 9.09 35.66 11.53
CA VAL A 625 8.93 35.90 10.09
C VAL A 625 9.86 37.03 9.64
N TYR A 626 9.92 38.11 10.44
CA TYR A 626 10.74 39.30 10.16
C TYR A 626 12.24 38.99 10.08
N ASN A 627 12.73 38.10 10.94
CA ASN A 627 14.13 37.65 11.02
C ASN A 627 14.42 36.36 10.22
N SER A 628 13.44 35.80 9.51
CA SER A 628 13.63 34.57 8.73
C SER A 628 14.75 34.73 7.70
N LEU A 629 15.61 33.73 7.58
CA LEU A 629 16.65 33.66 6.54
C LEU A 629 16.05 33.63 5.14
N VAL A 630 14.88 33.00 4.98
CA VAL A 630 14.18 32.83 3.70
C VAL A 630 13.37 34.10 3.37
N PHE A 631 12.53 34.58 4.29
CA PHE A 631 11.56 35.62 4.04
C PHE A 631 11.99 37.00 4.55
N GLY A 632 12.88 37.11 5.56
CA GLY A 632 13.13 38.32 6.31
C GLY A 632 13.60 39.49 5.46
N LYS A 633 14.51 39.29 4.50
CA LYS A 633 14.96 40.40 3.61
C LYS A 633 13.83 40.93 2.74
N TYR A 634 13.00 40.02 2.22
CA TYR A 634 11.85 40.39 1.39
C TYR A 634 10.77 41.14 2.21
N VAL A 635 10.43 40.60 3.39
CA VAL A 635 9.46 41.18 4.32
C VAL A 635 9.87 42.58 4.74
N ARG A 636 11.18 42.84 5.08
CA ARG A 636 11.70 44.17 5.39
C ARG A 636 11.64 45.10 4.20
N ALA A 637 12.02 44.64 3.00
CA ALA A 637 11.97 45.44 1.78
C ALA A 637 10.52 45.83 1.40
N MET A 638 9.54 45.02 1.79
CA MET A 638 8.11 45.34 1.64
C MET A 638 7.57 46.29 2.72
N GLY A 639 8.41 46.78 3.63
CA GLY A 639 7.99 47.71 4.66
C GLY A 639 7.13 47.07 5.74
N PHE A 640 7.19 45.74 5.94
CA PHE A 640 6.52 45.08 7.05
C PHE A 640 7.31 45.37 8.35
N PHE A 641 6.65 45.34 9.46
CA PHE A 641 7.24 45.69 10.74
C PHE A 641 6.95 44.66 11.84
N PRO A 642 7.86 44.49 12.81
CA PRO A 642 7.74 43.44 13.83
C PRO A 642 6.77 43.84 14.94
N ALA A 643 5.91 42.90 15.34
CA ALA A 643 4.90 43.12 16.40
C ALA A 643 5.49 43.27 17.82
N THR A 644 6.74 42.84 18.02
CA THR A 644 7.34 42.71 19.37
C THR A 644 8.25 43.88 19.81
N GLU A 645 8.48 44.85 18.94
CA GLU A 645 9.44 45.95 19.24
C GLU A 645 8.82 47.18 19.90
N GLY A 646 7.52 47.16 20.15
CA GLY A 646 6.80 48.32 20.68
C GLY A 646 6.40 49.31 19.57
N ILE A 647 5.27 49.97 19.77
CA ILE A 647 4.69 50.89 18.75
C ILE A 647 5.61 52.07 18.46
N GLU A 648 6.25 52.64 19.48
CA GLU A 648 7.14 53.80 19.34
C GLU A 648 8.32 53.55 18.40
N ARG A 649 8.92 52.36 18.44
CA ARG A 649 10.05 52.00 17.55
C ARG A 649 9.62 51.77 16.10
N VAL A 650 8.42 51.33 15.86
CA VAL A 650 7.93 51.04 14.51
C VAL A 650 7.23 52.26 13.85
N MET A 651 6.90 53.30 14.61
CA MET A 651 6.20 54.50 14.11
C MET A 651 6.87 55.14 12.90
N PRO A 652 8.19 55.37 12.85
CA PRO A 652 8.83 55.97 11.68
C PRO A 652 8.59 55.18 10.40
N GLN A 653 8.57 53.82 10.49
CA GLN A 653 8.33 52.96 9.36
C GLN A 653 6.86 52.93 8.97
N VAL A 654 5.95 52.97 9.95
CA VAL A 654 4.51 53.08 9.74
C VAL A 654 4.17 54.41 9.03
N GLU A 655 4.68 55.53 9.50
CA GLU A 655 4.49 56.81 8.85
C GLU A 655 5.04 56.88 7.43
N ALA A 656 6.23 56.30 7.20
CA ALA A 656 6.81 56.19 5.87
C ALA A 656 5.89 55.40 4.91
N ASN A 657 5.32 54.27 5.39
CA ASN A 657 4.35 53.47 4.61
C ASN A 657 3.11 54.30 4.28
N LEU A 658 2.48 54.97 5.28
CA LEU A 658 1.26 55.75 5.08
C LEU A 658 1.49 56.91 4.13
N LYS A 659 2.59 57.67 4.30
CA LYS A 659 3.00 58.78 3.40
C LYS A 659 3.29 58.27 1.98
N GLY A 660 3.77 57.01 1.84
CA GLY A 660 3.99 56.33 0.57
C GLY A 660 2.72 55.74 -0.09
N GLY A 661 1.53 56.00 0.46
CA GLY A 661 0.25 55.49 -0.05
C GLY A 661 0.03 54.01 0.24
N ILE A 662 0.70 53.45 1.25
CA ILE A 662 0.60 52.06 1.64
C ILE A 662 -0.12 51.97 2.98
N SER A 663 -1.27 51.32 3.01
CA SER A 663 -2.06 51.10 4.22
C SER A 663 -1.35 50.15 5.18
N VAL A 664 -1.61 50.29 6.47
CA VAL A 664 -1.02 49.48 7.52
C VAL A 664 -2.09 48.55 8.11
N MET A 665 -1.82 47.23 8.07
CA MET A 665 -2.72 46.22 8.58
C MET A 665 -2.32 45.77 9.98
N ILE A 666 -3.28 45.82 10.89
CA ILE A 666 -3.12 45.40 12.28
C ILE A 666 -4.31 44.52 12.68
N PHE A 667 -4.01 43.38 13.31
CA PHE A 667 -5.02 42.61 14.00
C PHE A 667 -5.12 43.08 15.45
N PRO A 668 -6.15 43.88 15.81
CA PRO A 668 -6.18 44.53 17.11
C PRO A 668 -6.40 43.58 18.28
N GLU A 669 -6.76 42.31 18.02
CA GLU A 669 -6.86 41.26 19.03
C GLU A 669 -5.48 40.78 19.54
N GLY A 670 -4.39 41.03 18.82
CA GLY A 670 -3.02 40.68 19.17
C GLY A 670 -2.70 39.16 19.09
N LYS A 671 -3.69 38.29 19.03
CA LYS A 671 -3.56 36.83 18.90
C LYS A 671 -4.74 36.25 18.14
N ARG A 672 -4.53 35.09 17.51
CA ARG A 672 -5.60 34.39 16.83
C ARG A 672 -6.62 33.82 17.82
N SER A 673 -7.91 34.07 17.56
CA SER A 673 -9.03 33.47 18.29
C SER A 673 -9.11 31.96 18.00
N GLU A 674 -9.61 31.19 18.97
CA GLU A 674 -9.90 29.75 18.83
C GLU A 674 -11.34 29.49 18.40
N SER A 675 -12.13 30.58 18.26
CA SER A 675 -13.53 30.53 17.84
C SER A 675 -13.81 31.73 16.98
N ASN A 676 -15.04 31.86 16.47
CA ASN A 676 -15.48 33.05 15.75
C ASN A 676 -15.77 34.23 16.69
N GLN A 677 -15.37 34.22 17.94
CA GLN A 677 -15.50 35.32 18.86
C GLN A 677 -14.37 36.29 18.69
N ILE A 678 -14.71 37.58 18.63
CA ILE A 678 -13.75 38.69 18.53
C ILE A 678 -13.36 39.11 19.95
N HIS A 679 -12.08 38.95 20.28
CA HIS A 679 -11.52 39.33 21.56
C HIS A 679 -11.47 40.85 21.74
N ARG A 680 -11.09 41.27 22.95
CA ARG A 680 -10.86 42.70 23.24
C ARG A 680 -9.75 43.25 22.36
N PHE A 681 -9.98 44.47 21.83
CA PHE A 681 -9.03 45.17 21.01
C PHE A 681 -7.96 45.86 21.87
N HIS A 682 -6.70 45.74 21.45
CA HIS A 682 -5.58 46.49 21.99
C HIS A 682 -5.52 47.91 21.36
N GLN A 683 -4.90 48.86 22.06
CA GLN A 683 -4.90 50.28 21.70
C GLN A 683 -4.02 50.61 20.48
N GLY A 684 -3.10 49.73 20.08
CA GLY A 684 -2.03 50.04 19.12
C GLY A 684 -2.49 50.54 17.75
N ALA A 685 -3.53 49.92 17.19
CA ALA A 685 -4.07 50.35 15.89
C ALA A 685 -4.69 51.75 15.96
N PHE A 686 -5.36 52.05 17.06
CA PHE A 686 -6.03 53.34 17.30
C PHE A 686 -5.03 54.46 17.58
N TYR A 687 -3.96 54.13 18.30
CA TYR A 687 -2.85 55.08 18.52
C TYR A 687 -2.18 55.48 17.19
N ILE A 688 -1.90 54.54 16.32
CA ILE A 688 -1.35 54.80 14.99
C ILE A 688 -2.30 55.65 14.17
N ALA A 689 -3.58 55.31 14.14
CA ALA A 689 -4.60 56.09 13.37
C ALA A 689 -4.72 57.52 13.87
N GLN A 690 -4.69 57.73 15.18
CA GLN A 690 -4.79 59.05 15.80
C GLN A 690 -3.53 59.92 15.54
N GLN A 691 -2.33 59.36 15.75
CA GLN A 691 -1.05 60.06 15.54
C GLN A 691 -0.80 60.41 14.08
N CYS A 692 -1.20 59.52 13.14
CA CYS A 692 -1.05 59.77 11.70
C CYS A 692 -2.23 60.49 11.05
N HIS A 693 -3.26 60.87 11.80
CA HIS A 693 -4.51 61.46 11.32
C HIS A 693 -5.14 60.68 10.14
N THR A 694 -5.13 59.35 10.24
CA THR A 694 -5.46 58.45 9.15
C THR A 694 -6.76 57.70 9.48
N PRO A 695 -7.69 57.52 8.52
CA PRO A 695 -8.93 56.77 8.77
C PRO A 695 -8.67 55.30 9.07
N ILE A 696 -9.56 54.70 9.87
CA ILE A 696 -9.54 53.29 10.18
C ILE A 696 -10.53 52.58 9.24
N VAL A 697 -10.08 51.57 8.52
CA VAL A 697 -10.94 50.72 7.65
C VAL A 697 -11.11 49.36 8.30
N PRO A 698 -12.30 49.03 8.81
CA PRO A 698 -12.58 47.72 9.34
C PRO A 698 -12.80 46.69 8.21
N ILE A 699 -12.17 45.54 8.30
CA ILE A 699 -12.36 44.40 7.42
C ILE A 699 -12.86 43.20 8.24
N TYR A 700 -14.00 42.68 7.87
CA TYR A 700 -14.59 41.50 8.51
C TYR A 700 -14.25 40.24 7.70
N ILE A 701 -13.54 39.28 8.31
CA ILE A 701 -13.18 38.04 7.67
C ILE A 701 -14.04 36.92 8.28
N HIS A 702 -14.96 36.41 7.49
CA HIS A 702 -15.86 35.31 7.90
C HIS A 702 -15.45 34.01 7.28
N GLY A 703 -15.55 32.89 8.03
CA GLY A 703 -15.36 31.53 7.57
C GLY A 703 -13.92 31.02 7.59
N ALA A 704 -12.93 31.90 7.84
CA ALA A 704 -11.52 31.50 7.81
C ALA A 704 -11.15 30.51 8.94
N SER A 705 -11.77 30.62 10.12
CA SER A 705 -11.60 29.70 11.24
C SER A 705 -12.23 28.32 11.01
N GLU A 706 -13.28 28.24 10.22
CA GLU A 706 -13.91 27.00 9.80
C GLU A 706 -13.10 26.30 8.74
N VAL A 707 -12.54 27.05 7.79
CA VAL A 707 -11.69 26.53 6.72
C VAL A 707 -10.34 26.05 7.26
N GLN A 708 -9.71 26.82 8.16
CA GLN A 708 -8.49 26.39 8.82
C GLN A 708 -8.46 26.83 10.29
N PRO A 709 -8.86 25.95 11.20
CA PRO A 709 -8.80 26.21 12.64
C PRO A 709 -7.38 26.48 13.14
N LYS A 710 -7.27 27.23 14.21
CA LYS A 710 -5.99 27.46 14.89
C LYS A 710 -5.37 26.14 15.35
N GLY A 711 -4.11 25.91 14.99
CA GLY A 711 -3.37 24.70 15.37
C GLY A 711 -3.58 23.50 14.43
N ASP A 712 -4.43 23.64 13.41
CA ASP A 712 -4.59 22.60 12.38
C ASP A 712 -3.86 22.97 11.07
N PHE A 713 -3.28 21.96 10.42
CA PHE A 713 -2.68 22.10 9.10
C PHE A 713 -3.67 21.75 7.97
N VAL A 714 -4.82 21.18 8.32
CA VAL A 714 -5.85 20.76 7.35
C VAL A 714 -6.68 21.96 6.92
N ILE A 715 -6.93 22.06 5.62
CA ILE A 715 -7.82 23.05 5.00
C ILE A 715 -9.14 22.34 4.72
N TYR A 716 -10.18 22.73 5.46
CA TYR A 716 -11.53 22.16 5.32
C TYR A 716 -12.32 22.87 4.21
N ASP A 717 -13.34 22.22 3.74
CA ASP A 717 -14.30 22.81 2.82
C ASP A 717 -15.06 23.95 3.50
N GLY A 718 -15.37 24.99 2.75
CA GLY A 718 -16.08 26.13 3.31
C GLY A 718 -16.05 27.37 2.41
N ALA A 719 -16.33 28.53 3.02
CA ALA A 719 -16.31 29.80 2.34
C ALA A 719 -15.52 30.83 3.16
N ILE A 720 -14.66 31.58 2.52
CA ILE A 720 -13.98 32.73 3.09
C ILE A 720 -14.60 34.01 2.47
N THR A 721 -15.28 34.79 3.27
CA THR A 721 -15.89 36.04 2.85
C THR A 721 -15.18 37.22 3.54
N VAL A 722 -14.66 38.13 2.73
CA VAL A 722 -14.03 39.38 3.17
C VAL A 722 -14.99 40.52 2.91
N VAL A 723 -15.42 41.22 3.97
CA VAL A 723 -16.33 42.35 3.86
C VAL A 723 -15.62 43.60 4.33
N VAL A 724 -15.57 44.63 3.45
CA VAL A 724 -14.96 45.94 3.76
C VAL A 724 -16.02 46.86 4.34
N GLY A 725 -15.81 47.27 5.59
CA GLY A 725 -16.71 48.19 6.28
C GLY A 725 -16.49 49.64 5.92
N ALA A 726 -17.36 50.51 6.41
CA ALA A 726 -17.25 51.95 6.23
C ALA A 726 -15.98 52.50 6.93
N PRO A 727 -15.25 53.42 6.31
CA PRO A 727 -14.12 54.08 6.95
C PRO A 727 -14.55 54.85 8.21
N ILE A 728 -13.79 54.70 9.27
CA ILE A 728 -14.03 55.35 10.57
C ILE A 728 -13.02 56.48 10.73
N ASN A 729 -13.51 57.70 11.00
CA ASN A 729 -12.65 58.82 11.38
C ASN A 729 -12.28 58.68 12.87
N PRO A 730 -10.99 58.45 13.23
CA PRO A 730 -10.59 58.28 14.62
C PRO A 730 -10.82 59.54 15.49
N ASN A 731 -10.92 60.69 14.89
CA ASN A 731 -11.10 61.98 15.59
C ASN A 731 -12.59 62.34 15.76
N ALA A 732 -13.54 61.50 15.34
CA ALA A 732 -14.95 61.76 15.53
C ALA A 732 -15.37 61.58 17.01
N PRO A 733 -16.16 62.50 17.59
CA PRO A 733 -16.48 62.48 19.03
C PRO A 733 -17.18 61.22 19.51
N GLU A 734 -17.90 60.54 18.62
CA GLU A 734 -18.60 59.30 18.91
C GLU A 734 -17.68 58.15 19.36
N TRP A 735 -16.40 58.19 18.97
CA TRP A 735 -15.44 57.13 19.29
C TRP A 735 -14.66 57.43 20.57
N GLY A 736 -14.71 58.66 21.12
CA GLY A 736 -14.01 59.09 22.32
C GLY A 736 -12.64 59.69 22.06
N ASP A 737 -12.15 60.44 23.04
CA ASP A 737 -10.92 61.24 22.92
C ASP A 737 -9.64 60.43 23.17
N THR A 738 -9.73 59.34 23.94
CA THR A 738 -8.57 58.51 24.26
C THR A 738 -8.51 57.25 23.42
N THR A 739 -7.31 56.78 23.09
CA THR A 739 -7.09 55.50 22.36
C THR A 739 -7.71 54.31 23.09
N ARG A 740 -7.88 54.37 24.42
CA ARG A 740 -8.53 53.33 25.22
C ARG A 740 -10.03 53.29 24.98
N GLU A 741 -10.68 54.44 24.91
CA GLU A 741 -12.11 54.56 24.60
C GLU A 741 -12.38 54.17 23.17
N GLN A 742 -11.56 54.60 22.22
CA GLN A 742 -11.63 54.21 20.82
C GLN A 742 -11.56 52.68 20.66
N ALA A 743 -10.59 52.05 21.29
CA ALA A 743 -10.46 50.58 21.27
C ALA A 743 -11.71 49.86 21.83
N LYS A 744 -12.34 50.43 22.87
CA LYS A 744 -13.56 49.90 23.50
C LYS A 744 -14.78 50.10 22.58
N ARG A 745 -15.02 51.32 22.10
CA ARG A 745 -16.22 51.70 21.31
C ARG A 745 -16.15 51.09 19.89
N ILE A 746 -15.04 51.25 19.18
CA ILE A 746 -14.83 50.70 17.83
C ILE A 746 -14.82 49.15 17.93
N GLY A 747 -14.23 48.58 18.98
CA GLY A 747 -14.28 47.15 19.22
C GLY A 747 -15.70 46.62 19.47
N ALA A 748 -16.57 47.38 20.14
CA ALA A 748 -17.99 47.05 20.32
C ALA A 748 -18.73 47.10 18.98
N TYR A 749 -18.58 48.19 18.23
CA TYR A 749 -19.12 48.35 16.87
C TYR A 749 -18.67 47.25 15.94
N PHE A 750 -17.39 46.91 15.94
CA PHE A 750 -16.85 45.81 15.10
C PHE A 750 -17.51 44.48 15.43
N ARG A 751 -17.71 44.15 16.72
CA ARG A 751 -18.40 42.90 17.13
C ARG A 751 -19.84 42.88 16.69
N GLU A 752 -20.55 43.99 16.78
CA GLU A 752 -21.92 44.12 16.33
C GLU A 752 -22.07 43.90 14.81
N GLN A 753 -21.22 44.57 14.02
CA GLN A 753 -21.21 44.40 12.56
C GLN A 753 -20.85 42.97 12.15
N PHE A 754 -19.88 42.36 12.84
CA PHE A 754 -19.51 40.98 12.59
C PHE A 754 -20.63 40.00 12.96
N ALA A 755 -21.35 40.26 14.06
CA ALA A 755 -22.51 39.44 14.44
C ALA A 755 -23.65 39.55 13.40
N ALA A 756 -23.91 40.76 12.89
CA ALA A 756 -24.86 40.97 11.81
C ALA A 756 -24.44 40.22 10.51
N LEU A 757 -23.14 40.26 10.19
CA LEU A 757 -22.56 39.51 9.06
C LEU A 757 -22.75 38.01 9.22
N ARG A 758 -22.43 37.46 10.39
CA ARG A 758 -22.65 36.04 10.70
C ARG A 758 -24.11 35.65 10.51
N LYS A 759 -25.03 36.49 11.03
CA LYS A 759 -26.48 36.25 10.88
C LYS A 759 -26.91 36.17 9.41
N ARG A 760 -26.26 36.97 8.53
CA ARG A 760 -26.56 37.00 7.10
C ARG A 760 -25.96 35.81 6.33
N LEU A 761 -24.75 35.40 6.69
CA LEU A 761 -24.00 34.39 5.93
C LEU A 761 -24.22 32.95 6.43
N GLU A 762 -24.49 32.79 7.72
CA GLU A 762 -24.67 31.46 8.33
C GLU A 762 -26.13 31.00 8.19
N GLY A 763 -26.45 30.35 7.07
CA GLY A 763 -27.76 29.73 6.84
C GLY A 763 -27.87 28.35 7.49
N VAL A 764 -28.99 27.69 7.25
CA VAL A 764 -29.34 26.38 7.86
C VAL A 764 -28.26 25.31 7.63
N ASP A 765 -27.75 25.19 6.42
CA ASP A 765 -26.74 24.18 6.08
C ASP A 765 -25.29 24.61 6.34
N TYR A 766 -25.07 25.78 6.96
CA TYR A 766 -23.70 26.33 7.14
C TYR A 766 -22.78 25.41 7.97
N LEU A 767 -23.31 24.81 9.02
CA LEU A 767 -22.54 23.93 9.91
C LEU A 767 -22.65 22.44 9.57
N LYS A 768 -23.39 22.07 8.54
CA LYS A 768 -23.64 20.68 8.14
C LYS A 768 -22.36 19.86 7.95
N GLU A 769 -21.45 20.35 7.13
CA GLU A 769 -20.19 19.65 6.84
C GLU A 769 -19.33 19.47 8.10
N LYS A 770 -19.28 20.49 8.96
CA LYS A 770 -18.53 20.44 10.21
C LYS A 770 -19.14 19.46 11.21
N LEU A 771 -20.46 19.40 11.26
CA LEU A 771 -21.19 18.39 12.04
C LEU A 771 -20.88 16.98 11.55
N LEU A 772 -21.01 16.72 10.25
CA LEU A 772 -20.77 15.39 9.68
C LEU A 772 -19.33 14.93 9.82
N LEU A 773 -18.36 15.85 9.76
CA LEU A 773 -16.95 15.58 10.05
C LEU A 773 -16.72 15.10 11.50
N ASN A 774 -17.52 15.55 12.47
CA ASN A 774 -17.41 15.09 13.86
C ASN A 774 -17.75 13.59 14.00
N TYR A 775 -18.61 13.07 13.12
CA TYR A 775 -19.01 11.65 13.10
C TYR A 775 -18.26 10.82 12.05
N LEU A 776 -17.33 11.44 11.30
CA LEU A 776 -16.54 10.74 10.30
C LEU A 776 -15.76 9.57 10.94
N TYR A 777 -15.83 8.40 10.34
CA TYR A 777 -15.23 7.12 10.79
C TYR A 777 -15.88 6.47 12.03
N LYS A 778 -16.93 7.04 12.62
CA LYS A 778 -17.74 6.33 13.61
C LYS A 778 -18.51 5.17 12.96
N ASP A 779 -19.20 4.37 13.77
CA ASP A 779 -20.04 3.29 13.27
C ASP A 779 -20.96 3.78 12.14
N PRO A 780 -21.05 3.07 10.99
CA PRO A 780 -21.90 3.49 9.87
C PRO A 780 -23.37 3.71 10.23
N ALA A 781 -23.90 2.96 11.20
CA ALA A 781 -25.26 3.13 11.68
C ALA A 781 -25.46 4.47 12.41
N VAL A 782 -24.48 4.87 13.23
CA VAL A 782 -24.47 6.18 13.91
C VAL A 782 -24.39 7.31 12.90
N VAL A 783 -23.48 7.21 11.93
CA VAL A 783 -23.31 8.22 10.88
C VAL A 783 -24.60 8.39 10.07
N ALA A 784 -25.24 7.27 9.70
CA ALA A 784 -26.49 7.29 8.95
C ALA A 784 -27.64 7.91 9.78
N ALA A 785 -27.75 7.54 11.05
CA ALA A 785 -28.77 8.07 11.96
C ALA A 785 -28.60 9.59 12.17
N VAL A 786 -27.38 10.06 12.47
CA VAL A 786 -27.10 11.49 12.63
C VAL A 786 -27.38 12.28 11.36
N LYS A 787 -27.02 11.73 10.19
CA LYS A 787 -27.29 12.37 8.91
C LYS A 787 -28.79 12.46 8.62
N ALA A 788 -29.53 11.39 8.84
CA ALA A 788 -30.98 11.34 8.63
C ALA A 788 -31.71 12.31 9.58
N ASP A 789 -31.34 12.30 10.86
CA ASP A 789 -31.90 13.20 11.87
C ASP A 789 -31.63 14.68 11.51
N TYR A 790 -30.39 15.00 11.13
CA TYR A 790 -30.06 16.38 10.73
C TYR A 790 -30.88 16.83 9.51
N GLU A 791 -31.01 16.01 8.47
CA GLU A 791 -31.78 16.41 7.29
C GLU A 791 -33.27 16.61 7.60
N LEU A 792 -33.80 15.87 8.56
CA LEU A 792 -35.20 15.98 8.97
C LEU A 792 -35.44 17.25 9.82
N HIS A 793 -34.55 17.54 10.76
CA HIS A 793 -34.79 18.58 11.80
C HIS A 793 -33.88 19.81 11.66
N LYS A 794 -33.13 19.97 10.55
CA LYS A 794 -32.13 21.06 10.40
C LYS A 794 -32.71 22.46 10.57
N GLU A 795 -33.95 22.72 10.14
CA GLU A 795 -34.64 24.00 10.31
C GLU A 795 -34.93 24.25 11.79
N GLU A 796 -35.39 23.26 12.53
CA GLU A 796 -35.66 23.36 13.95
C GLU A 796 -34.38 23.62 14.74
N TYR A 797 -33.28 22.92 14.42
CA TYR A 797 -31.98 23.14 15.05
C TYR A 797 -31.43 24.53 14.77
N TYR A 798 -31.62 25.03 13.57
CA TYR A 798 -31.26 26.39 13.19
C TYR A 798 -32.05 27.43 13.98
N GLN A 799 -33.38 27.29 14.06
CA GLN A 799 -34.26 28.19 14.83
C GLN A 799 -33.92 28.10 16.33
N LEU A 800 -33.74 26.90 16.88
CA LEU A 800 -33.33 26.72 18.26
C LEU A 800 -32.04 27.48 18.56
N SER A 801 -31.01 27.32 17.74
CA SER A 801 -29.72 28.00 17.95
C SER A 801 -29.84 29.52 17.93
N ARG A 802 -30.85 30.07 17.24
CA ARG A 802 -31.06 31.53 17.11
C ARG A 802 -32.00 32.12 18.17
N SER A 803 -32.90 31.32 18.72
CA SER A 803 -33.85 31.73 19.76
C SER A 803 -33.22 31.76 21.16
N LEU A 804 -32.10 31.07 21.36
CA LEU A 804 -31.47 30.98 22.67
C LEU A 804 -30.86 32.34 23.09
N PRO A 805 -31.04 32.74 24.38
CA PRO A 805 -30.42 33.92 24.94
C PRO A 805 -28.91 33.83 24.88
N THR A 806 -28.22 34.99 24.85
CA THR A 806 -26.75 35.03 24.73
C THR A 806 -26.00 34.60 25.99
N LYS A 807 -26.66 34.54 27.14
CA LYS A 807 -26.06 34.20 28.45
C LYS A 807 -26.87 33.13 29.17
N GLY A 808 -26.22 32.39 30.07
CA GLY A 808 -26.85 31.39 30.93
C GLY A 808 -26.43 29.96 30.54
N ALA A 809 -26.56 28.98 31.44
CA ALA A 809 -26.35 27.55 31.15
C ALA A 809 -27.54 26.98 30.37
N ILE A 810 -27.29 25.97 29.55
CA ILE A 810 -28.33 25.23 28.84
C ILE A 810 -28.41 23.83 29.48
N VAL A 811 -29.61 23.45 29.87
CA VAL A 811 -29.90 22.08 30.29
C VAL A 811 -30.87 21.47 29.28
N ARG A 812 -30.54 20.30 28.76
CA ARG A 812 -31.33 19.64 27.73
C ARG A 812 -31.52 18.17 28.07
N GLN A 813 -32.70 17.61 27.82
CA GLN A 813 -32.96 16.18 27.79
C GLN A 813 -33.04 15.75 26.30
N ALA A 814 -32.34 14.71 25.95
CA ALA A 814 -32.21 14.30 24.57
C ALA A 814 -32.12 12.78 24.39
N ASP A 815 -32.54 12.33 23.24
CA ASP A 815 -32.38 10.95 22.77
C ASP A 815 -31.62 10.90 21.45
N ASP A 816 -30.54 11.67 21.39
CA ASP A 816 -29.70 11.79 20.19
C ASP A 816 -28.22 11.41 20.47
N TYR A 817 -27.37 11.52 19.49
CA TYR A 817 -25.93 11.23 19.60
C TYR A 817 -25.07 12.46 19.92
N GLY A 818 -25.67 13.54 20.47
CA GLY A 818 -24.97 14.78 20.78
C GLY A 818 -24.84 15.77 19.59
N GLN A 819 -25.51 15.53 18.49
CA GLN A 819 -25.41 16.38 17.28
C GLN A 819 -25.98 17.78 17.51
N VAL A 820 -27.02 17.91 18.29
CA VAL A 820 -27.63 19.22 18.61
C VAL A 820 -26.71 20.00 19.56
N ASP A 821 -26.12 19.33 20.55
CA ASP A 821 -25.17 19.99 21.47
C ASP A 821 -23.93 20.48 20.73
N PHE A 822 -23.46 19.73 19.73
CA PHE A 822 -22.38 20.14 18.85
C PHE A 822 -22.72 21.47 18.12
N LEU A 823 -23.89 21.56 17.52
CA LEU A 823 -24.35 22.77 16.82
C LEU A 823 -24.49 23.95 17.79
N LEU A 824 -25.11 23.74 18.97
CA LEU A 824 -25.29 24.77 19.97
C LEU A 824 -23.94 25.31 20.50
N LEU A 825 -22.94 24.46 20.72
CA LEU A 825 -21.63 24.90 21.21
C LEU A 825 -20.78 25.60 20.17
N ILE A 826 -20.97 25.34 18.87
CA ILE A 826 -20.30 26.09 17.81
C ILE A 826 -20.94 27.47 17.66
N THR A 827 -22.26 27.55 17.76
CA THR A 827 -22.96 28.84 17.66
C THR A 827 -22.81 29.71 18.93
N HIS A 828 -22.78 29.07 20.10
CA HIS A 828 -22.69 29.74 21.42
C HIS A 828 -21.50 29.21 22.25
N PRO A 829 -20.25 29.47 21.86
CA PRO A 829 -19.05 28.82 22.42
C PRO A 829 -18.77 29.16 23.90
N GLU A 830 -19.38 30.26 24.45
CA GLU A 830 -19.17 30.66 25.84
C GLU A 830 -20.14 30.00 26.81
N ARG A 831 -21.13 29.25 26.30
CA ARG A 831 -22.18 28.66 27.16
C ARG A 831 -21.75 27.31 27.70
N GLU A 832 -22.22 27.01 28.92
CA GLU A 832 -22.12 25.67 29.48
C GLU A 832 -23.38 24.89 29.09
N ILE A 833 -23.20 23.67 28.60
CA ILE A 833 -24.33 22.78 28.24
C ILE A 833 -24.23 21.52 29.10
N THR A 834 -25.36 21.13 29.64
CA THR A 834 -25.54 19.83 30.34
C THR A 834 -26.68 19.09 29.65
N THR A 835 -26.37 17.95 29.06
CA THR A 835 -27.35 17.14 28.32
C THR A 835 -27.54 15.82 29.04
N ILE A 836 -28.81 15.45 29.31
CA ILE A 836 -29.21 14.18 29.90
C ILE A 836 -29.60 13.26 28.77
N ILE A 837 -28.86 12.14 28.61
CA ILE A 837 -29.12 11.08 27.63
C ILE A 837 -29.28 9.76 28.40
N GLU A 838 -30.47 9.17 28.36
CA GLU A 838 -30.77 7.92 29.06
C GLU A 838 -30.11 6.69 28.44
N ASP A 839 -30.05 6.65 27.10
CA ASP A 839 -29.38 5.56 26.37
C ASP A 839 -27.87 5.65 26.57
N ASP A 840 -27.30 4.64 27.22
CA ASP A 840 -25.87 4.54 27.54
C ASP A 840 -24.98 4.53 26.27
N TYR A 841 -25.46 3.92 25.18
CA TYR A 841 -24.69 3.88 23.93
C TYR A 841 -24.68 5.25 23.25
N LYS A 842 -25.83 5.90 23.12
CA LYS A 842 -25.92 7.24 22.53
C LYS A 842 -25.09 8.25 23.34
N ARG A 843 -25.18 8.17 24.68
CA ARG A 843 -24.39 9.01 25.59
C ARG A 843 -22.88 8.78 25.39
N ALA A 844 -22.44 7.53 25.36
CA ALA A 844 -21.03 7.19 25.13
C ALA A 844 -20.51 7.72 23.77
N VAL A 845 -21.33 7.65 22.71
CA VAL A 845 -20.99 8.21 21.40
C VAL A 845 -20.90 9.75 21.45
N ALA A 846 -21.82 10.41 22.15
CA ALA A 846 -21.84 11.87 22.30
C ALA A 846 -20.59 12.38 23.05
N GLU A 847 -20.16 11.68 24.09
CA GLU A 847 -18.95 11.97 24.88
C GLU A 847 -17.65 11.92 24.03
N GLN A 848 -17.63 11.15 22.96
CA GLN A 848 -16.49 11.05 22.04
C GLN A 848 -16.47 12.17 20.98
N SER A 849 -17.29 13.19 21.10
CA SER A 849 -17.22 14.38 20.24
C SER A 849 -15.97 15.21 20.55
N TYR A 850 -15.27 15.71 19.53
CA TYR A 850 -14.10 16.56 19.76
C TYR A 850 -14.45 17.90 20.45
N ILE A 851 -15.69 18.35 20.33
CA ILE A 851 -16.14 19.60 20.93
C ILE A 851 -16.17 19.52 22.46
N THR A 852 -16.33 18.32 23.03
CA THR A 852 -16.29 18.09 24.49
C THR A 852 -14.91 18.40 25.09
N ARG A 853 -13.86 18.42 24.26
CA ARG A 853 -12.48 18.69 24.67
C ARG A 853 -12.14 20.17 24.70
N ILE A 854 -12.88 20.99 23.94
CA ILE A 854 -12.61 22.41 23.78
C ILE A 854 -13.70 23.31 24.35
N ARG A 855 -14.83 22.73 24.74
CA ARG A 855 -16.00 23.46 25.28
C ARG A 855 -16.53 22.84 26.56
N LYS A 856 -17.28 23.60 27.33
CA LYS A 856 -17.92 23.15 28.57
C LYS A 856 -19.22 22.40 28.27
N LEU A 857 -19.09 21.12 28.04
CA LEU A 857 -20.18 20.19 27.76
C LEU A 857 -20.10 19.00 28.72
N ARG A 858 -21.22 18.64 29.32
CA ARG A 858 -21.35 17.51 30.21
C ARG A 858 -22.54 16.66 29.81
N TYR A 859 -22.33 15.36 29.79
CA TYR A 859 -23.41 14.38 29.59
C TYR A 859 -23.67 13.64 30.91
N LEU A 860 -24.96 13.48 31.23
CA LEU A 860 -25.41 12.80 32.46
C LEU A 860 -26.39 11.68 32.09
N SER A 861 -26.43 10.62 32.87
CA SER A 861 -27.60 9.72 32.98
C SER A 861 -28.59 10.33 33.97
N ARG A 862 -29.84 9.98 33.85
CA ARG A 862 -30.87 10.34 34.83
C ARG A 862 -30.59 9.73 36.19
#